data_1a984c29fa136b3ee55b1e156c3d315d
#
_entry.id   1a984c29fa136b3ee55b1e156c3d315d
#
_cell.length_a   1.000
_cell.length_b   1.000
_cell.length_c   1.000
_cell.angle_alpha   90.00
_cell.angle_beta   90.00
_cell.angle_gamma   90.00
#
_symmetry.space_group_name_H-M   'P 1'
#
loop_
_entity.id
_entity.type
_entity.pdbx_description
1 polymer ?
#
loop_
_entity_poly.entity_id
_entity_poly.type
_entity_poly.pdbx_seq_one_letter_code
_entity_poly.pdbx_strand_id
1 'polypeptide(L)'
;MSTEEKALNFIEQIIEEDLKNGLSATKLRFRFPPEPNGYLHIGHASAIALNFGLGIDYNAPVNLRFDDTNPAKEEQEFVDAIKRDVEWLGYHWSEERYASDYFQQLYDWTIEFIKKGKAYVDSQSSEEMAIQKGTPSTAGTDSPFRNRSVEENLDLFQRMKAGEFEEGTHILRSKIDMKSTNMLMRDPIMYRILHKHHHRTGDQWCIYPMYDWAHGESDYLEQISHSFCTLEFLPHRELYDWFLDQIYDSNLVRPKQREFARRNLSHTVVSKRKLLQLVKENHVKGWDDPRMSTISGLRRRGYTPASLRNFANTTGIAKRDNLIDVSVLEFCIREDLNKTAPRVMAVLDPVKLVITNYPTGKEEWLDAENNQEDENAGFRKIPFSRELYIEREDFLEEAPAKFFRLSIDKEVRLKNGYIVKGESVIKNSVGIITEIHATYDTESLSGSGTEASQRKVSGTLHWVSVAHAIEAEVRLYDRLFLDEAPDSHKEKDFLEFVNPDSLSVVTGFVEPSLKTAQNEDKFQFQRLGYFTVDKDSSSERLVFNKTVGLKDAWEEKGKKEENSLNNSLKEINKFFKVDSDAERNEVENLIKESIQAVANFSLLQNVLKKNIANNKSSLLFANFMLKHSSQITPKDFDEETIQKLYTMSLRSESPFVRIEAIRNLQKDVFSLNALGTFLENLKATEKDEKVKELLLSV
;
A
#
# COMPACT_ATOMS: atom_id res chain seq x y z
N MET A 1 18.13 -7.71 36.07
CA MET A 1 17.18 -7.46 34.94
C MET A 1 16.71 -8.83 34.49
N SER A 2 15.45 -9.18 34.77
CA SER A 2 14.85 -10.41 34.27
C SER A 2 14.79 -10.28 32.74
N THR A 3 15.50 -11.13 32.01
CA THR A 3 15.29 -11.32 30.60
C THR A 3 13.88 -11.86 30.42
N GLU A 4 12.93 -11.00 30.04
CA GLU A 4 11.64 -11.46 29.55
C GLU A 4 11.96 -12.40 28.36
N GLU A 5 11.63 -13.68 28.49
CA GLU A 5 11.76 -14.64 27.40
C GLU A 5 10.82 -14.16 26.27
N LYS A 6 11.41 -13.84 25.13
CA LYS A 6 10.67 -13.47 23.90
C LYS A 6 9.64 -14.56 23.62
N ALA A 7 8.36 -14.22 23.57
CA ALA A 7 7.32 -15.15 23.20
C ALA A 7 7.55 -15.62 21.74
N LEU A 8 7.75 -16.93 21.57
CA LEU A 8 7.99 -17.54 20.25
C LEU A 8 6.73 -17.46 19.38
N ASN A 9 6.87 -17.03 18.16
CA ASN A 9 5.82 -17.16 17.15
C ASN A 9 5.61 -18.63 16.77
N PHE A 10 4.52 -18.92 16.04
CA PHE A 10 4.18 -20.32 15.77
C PHE A 10 5.19 -21.06 14.84
N ILE A 11 5.95 -20.34 14.01
CA ILE A 11 7.02 -20.91 13.18
C ILE A 11 8.20 -21.28 14.07
N GLU A 12 8.62 -20.39 14.97
CA GLU A 12 9.66 -20.66 15.96
C GLU A 12 9.27 -21.84 16.86
N GLN A 13 7.98 -21.93 17.28
CA GLN A 13 7.48 -23.09 18.06
C GLN A 13 7.63 -24.41 17.29
N ILE A 14 7.37 -24.44 15.98
CA ILE A 14 7.55 -25.63 15.14
C ILE A 14 9.03 -26.03 15.07
N ILE A 15 9.93 -25.07 14.87
CA ILE A 15 11.38 -25.33 14.83
C ILE A 15 11.86 -25.88 16.18
N GLU A 16 11.45 -25.27 17.28
CA GLU A 16 11.80 -25.73 18.64
C GLU A 16 11.27 -27.13 18.95
N GLU A 17 10.06 -27.45 18.49
CA GLU A 17 9.49 -28.79 18.63
C GLU A 17 10.31 -29.82 17.82
N ASP A 18 10.71 -29.50 16.60
CA ASP A 18 11.52 -30.38 15.76
C ASP A 18 12.91 -30.61 16.34
N LEU A 19 13.52 -29.56 16.94
CA LEU A 19 14.80 -29.68 17.66
C LEU A 19 14.65 -30.61 18.87
N LYS A 20 13.58 -30.47 19.66
CA LYS A 20 13.28 -31.36 20.79
C LYS A 20 13.04 -32.80 20.34
N ASN A 21 12.47 -33.01 19.15
CA ASN A 21 12.20 -34.30 18.57
C ASN A 21 13.41 -34.94 17.86
N GLY A 22 14.61 -34.34 17.99
CA GLY A 22 15.89 -34.93 17.57
C GLY A 22 16.45 -34.38 16.27
N LEU A 23 15.87 -33.32 15.67
CA LEU A 23 16.55 -32.59 14.61
C LEU A 23 17.77 -31.88 15.19
N SER A 24 18.97 -32.12 14.63
CA SER A 24 20.16 -31.38 15.06
C SER A 24 20.09 -29.91 14.62
N ALA A 25 20.44 -28.98 15.48
CA ALA A 25 20.55 -27.57 15.16
C ALA A 25 21.50 -27.30 13.97
N THR A 26 22.54 -28.13 13.79
CA THR A 26 23.46 -28.03 12.65
C THR A 26 22.83 -28.41 11.30
N LYS A 27 21.67 -29.02 11.32
CA LYS A 27 20.88 -29.39 10.15
C LYS A 27 19.80 -28.37 9.80
N LEU A 28 19.63 -27.31 10.60
CA LEU A 28 18.74 -26.21 10.26
C LEU A 28 19.28 -25.46 9.04
N ARG A 29 18.45 -25.30 8.04
CA ARG A 29 18.73 -24.53 6.84
C ARG A 29 17.40 -24.01 6.29
N PHE A 30 17.38 -22.74 5.90
CA PHE A 30 16.23 -22.06 5.32
C PHE A 30 16.54 -21.57 3.91
N ARG A 31 15.53 -21.08 3.20
CA ARG A 31 15.72 -20.47 1.89
C ARG A 31 14.66 -19.41 1.60
N PHE A 32 15.03 -18.43 0.77
CA PHE A 32 14.11 -17.53 0.11
C PHE A 32 14.10 -17.88 -1.40
N PRO A 33 12.97 -18.40 -1.97
CA PRO A 33 12.93 -18.91 -3.32
C PRO A 33 12.10 -18.03 -4.26
N PRO A 34 12.56 -16.81 -4.64
CA PRO A 34 11.83 -15.96 -5.55
C PRO A 34 11.83 -16.51 -6.97
N GLU A 35 10.70 -16.42 -7.67
CA GLU A 35 10.62 -16.57 -9.13
C GLU A 35 11.12 -15.27 -9.78
N PRO A 36 12.14 -15.30 -10.69
CA PRO A 36 12.75 -14.10 -11.29
C PRO A 36 11.90 -13.54 -12.45
N ASN A 37 10.63 -13.21 -12.18
CA ASN A 37 9.65 -12.75 -13.14
C ASN A 37 9.03 -11.38 -12.81
N GLY A 38 9.72 -10.57 -11.99
CA GLY A 38 9.29 -9.23 -11.60
C GLY A 38 10.02 -8.72 -10.36
N TYR A 39 9.82 -7.44 -10.07
CA TYR A 39 10.37 -6.78 -8.89
C TYR A 39 9.70 -7.27 -7.60
N LEU A 40 10.48 -7.32 -6.52
CA LEU A 40 9.95 -7.65 -5.19
C LEU A 40 9.08 -6.51 -4.64
N HIS A 41 8.09 -6.89 -3.84
CA HIS A 41 7.18 -5.95 -3.17
C HIS A 41 7.21 -6.15 -1.65
N ILE A 42 6.49 -5.33 -0.91
CA ILE A 42 6.44 -5.33 0.56
C ILE A 42 6.11 -6.71 1.17
N GLY A 43 5.29 -7.52 0.49
CA GLY A 43 5.01 -8.90 0.91
C GLY A 43 6.24 -9.79 0.88
N HIS A 44 7.09 -9.65 -0.16
CA HIS A 44 8.38 -10.36 -0.24
C HIS A 44 9.36 -9.88 0.83
N ALA A 45 9.41 -8.57 1.14
CA ALA A 45 10.23 -8.05 2.23
C ALA A 45 9.92 -8.74 3.56
N SER A 46 8.66 -9.06 3.81
CA SER A 46 8.23 -9.81 4.99
C SER A 46 8.68 -11.27 4.98
N ALA A 47 8.64 -11.93 3.81
CA ALA A 47 9.14 -13.32 3.68
C ALA A 47 10.68 -13.38 3.81
N ILE A 48 11.38 -12.38 3.26
CA ILE A 48 12.83 -12.21 3.44
C ILE A 48 13.15 -12.04 4.92
N ALA A 49 12.47 -11.10 5.61
CA ALA A 49 12.68 -10.86 7.04
C ALA A 49 12.41 -12.11 7.89
N LEU A 50 11.41 -12.93 7.52
CA LEU A 50 11.15 -14.20 8.20
C LEU A 50 12.31 -15.19 8.01
N ASN A 51 12.67 -15.52 6.77
CA ASN A 51 13.65 -16.57 6.50
C ASN A 51 15.04 -16.19 7.01
N PHE A 52 15.49 -14.96 6.70
CA PHE A 52 16.81 -14.47 7.12
C PHE A 52 16.84 -14.14 8.63
N GLY A 53 15.72 -13.67 9.19
CA GLY A 53 15.58 -13.47 10.64
C GLY A 53 15.75 -14.77 11.41
N LEU A 54 15.07 -15.85 10.98
CA LEU A 54 15.26 -17.18 11.55
C LEU A 54 16.69 -17.69 11.37
N GLY A 55 17.31 -17.42 10.21
CA GLY A 55 18.72 -17.73 9.99
C GLY A 55 19.65 -17.08 11.01
N ILE A 56 19.40 -15.82 11.35
CA ILE A 56 20.15 -15.09 12.38
C ILE A 56 19.85 -15.64 13.76
N ASP A 57 18.57 -15.79 14.14
CA ASP A 57 18.14 -16.22 15.48
C ASP A 57 18.62 -17.64 15.82
N TYR A 58 18.67 -18.54 14.83
CA TYR A 58 19.11 -19.94 15.01
C TYR A 58 20.56 -20.20 14.54
N ASN A 59 21.29 -19.18 14.11
CA ASN A 59 22.62 -19.32 13.50
C ASN A 59 22.64 -20.38 12.40
N ALA A 60 21.64 -20.36 11.53
CA ALA A 60 21.41 -21.30 10.45
C ALA A 60 21.63 -20.66 9.08
N PRO A 61 22.21 -21.38 8.09
CA PRO A 61 22.38 -20.85 6.75
C PRO A 61 21.04 -20.63 6.06
N VAL A 62 20.96 -19.57 5.22
CA VAL A 62 19.80 -19.25 4.40
C VAL A 62 20.24 -19.14 2.94
N ASN A 63 19.65 -19.94 2.07
CA ASN A 63 19.93 -19.89 0.64
C ASN A 63 19.02 -18.88 -0.06
N LEU A 64 19.56 -18.21 -1.08
CA LEU A 64 18.77 -17.53 -2.11
C LEU A 64 18.66 -18.48 -3.30
N ARG A 65 17.47 -19.03 -3.57
CA ARG A 65 17.24 -19.92 -4.70
C ARG A 65 16.27 -19.29 -5.67
N PHE A 66 16.72 -19.02 -6.87
CA PHE A 66 15.83 -18.58 -7.95
C PHE A 66 15.03 -19.77 -8.48
N ASP A 67 13.70 -19.67 -8.45
CA ASP A 67 12.81 -20.65 -9.06
C ASP A 67 12.64 -20.31 -10.53
N ASP A 68 13.64 -20.71 -11.33
CA ASP A 68 13.77 -20.43 -12.75
C ASP A 68 13.31 -21.62 -13.60
N THR A 69 12.08 -22.10 -13.37
CA THR A 69 11.47 -23.24 -14.10
C THR A 69 10.65 -22.82 -15.31
N ASN A 70 10.50 -21.51 -15.56
CA ASN A 70 9.65 -20.97 -16.63
C ASN A 70 10.37 -19.96 -17.54
N PRO A 71 11.09 -20.42 -18.57
CA PRO A 71 11.92 -19.57 -19.43
C PRO A 71 11.15 -18.47 -20.19
N ALA A 72 9.82 -18.57 -20.25
CA ALA A 72 8.99 -17.56 -20.93
C ALA A 72 8.78 -16.26 -20.16
N LYS A 73 9.17 -16.19 -18.89
CA LYS A 73 8.87 -15.05 -17.99
C LYS A 73 10.07 -14.55 -17.21
N GLU A 74 11.17 -15.26 -17.25
CA GLU A 74 12.33 -15.04 -16.39
C GLU A 74 13.39 -14.23 -17.13
N GLU A 75 13.89 -13.17 -16.50
CA GLU A 75 14.84 -12.25 -17.06
C GLU A 75 15.95 -11.94 -16.06
N GLN A 76 17.18 -11.76 -16.56
CA GLN A 76 18.36 -11.44 -15.75
C GLN A 76 18.18 -10.14 -14.95
N GLU A 77 17.45 -9.17 -15.50
CA GLU A 77 17.12 -7.92 -14.81
C GLU A 77 16.43 -8.16 -13.45
N PHE A 78 15.50 -9.13 -13.40
CA PHE A 78 14.79 -9.46 -12.17
C PHE A 78 15.68 -10.19 -11.16
N VAL A 79 16.56 -11.08 -11.64
CA VAL A 79 17.57 -11.71 -10.78
C VAL A 79 18.43 -10.65 -10.08
N ASP A 80 18.96 -9.70 -10.85
CA ASP A 80 19.80 -8.62 -10.33
C ASP A 80 19.05 -7.68 -9.38
N ALA A 81 17.79 -7.38 -9.69
CA ALA A 81 16.91 -6.57 -8.83
C ALA A 81 16.64 -7.26 -7.50
N ILE A 82 16.33 -8.57 -7.52
CA ILE A 82 16.06 -9.37 -6.32
C ILE A 82 17.29 -9.41 -5.41
N LYS A 83 18.49 -9.65 -5.96
CA LYS A 83 19.75 -9.62 -5.20
C LYS A 83 19.96 -8.28 -4.50
N ARG A 84 19.86 -7.18 -5.27
CA ARG A 84 19.98 -5.82 -4.73
C ARG A 84 18.97 -5.54 -3.62
N ASP A 85 17.75 -6.04 -3.74
CA ASP A 85 16.70 -5.81 -2.74
C ASP A 85 16.97 -6.58 -1.45
N VAL A 86 17.46 -7.84 -1.53
CA VAL A 86 17.83 -8.64 -0.35
C VAL A 86 19.02 -8.00 0.37
N GLU A 87 20.08 -7.61 -0.38
CA GLU A 87 21.26 -6.93 0.16
C GLU A 87 20.90 -5.57 0.77
N TRP A 88 20.07 -4.79 0.08
CA TRP A 88 19.60 -3.50 0.59
C TRP A 88 18.80 -3.65 1.89
N LEU A 89 18.00 -4.71 2.04
CA LEU A 89 17.33 -5.02 3.31
C LEU A 89 18.31 -5.40 4.43
N GLY A 90 19.61 -5.53 4.14
CA GLY A 90 20.67 -5.85 5.10
C GLY A 90 20.85 -7.33 5.36
N TYR A 91 20.40 -8.18 4.44
CA TYR A 91 20.56 -9.63 4.54
C TYR A 91 21.56 -10.16 3.53
N HIS A 92 22.22 -11.27 3.90
CA HIS A 92 23.18 -11.97 3.06
C HIS A 92 22.84 -13.45 3.04
N TRP A 93 22.82 -14.05 1.86
CA TRP A 93 22.56 -15.48 1.69
C TRP A 93 23.85 -16.30 1.81
N SER A 94 23.71 -17.54 2.24
CA SER A 94 24.81 -18.48 2.36
C SER A 94 25.23 -19.05 1.02
N GLU A 95 24.27 -19.44 0.20
CA GLU A 95 24.47 -19.98 -1.13
C GLU A 95 23.44 -19.39 -2.10
N GLU A 96 23.91 -19.09 -3.33
CA GLU A 96 23.03 -18.75 -4.44
C GLU A 96 22.75 -20.01 -5.26
N ARG A 97 21.49 -20.34 -5.44
CA ARG A 97 21.04 -21.54 -6.13
C ARG A 97 19.95 -21.20 -7.15
N TYR A 98 19.77 -22.08 -8.10
CA TYR A 98 18.74 -21.99 -9.13
C TYR A 98 18.07 -23.34 -9.30
N ALA A 99 16.75 -23.35 -9.55
CA ALA A 99 16.06 -24.60 -9.87
C ALA A 99 16.65 -25.29 -11.11
N SER A 100 17.12 -24.50 -12.07
CA SER A 100 17.82 -24.98 -13.27
C SER A 100 19.13 -25.72 -12.97
N ASP A 101 19.78 -25.52 -11.82
CA ASP A 101 20.95 -26.31 -11.40
C ASP A 101 20.61 -27.80 -11.22
N TYR A 102 19.34 -28.10 -10.99
CA TYR A 102 18.84 -29.44 -10.65
C TYR A 102 18.09 -30.13 -11.81
N PHE A 103 17.94 -29.50 -12.97
CA PHE A 103 17.15 -30.04 -14.08
C PHE A 103 17.55 -31.46 -14.48
N GLN A 104 18.85 -31.79 -14.49
CA GLN A 104 19.30 -33.13 -14.80
C GLN A 104 18.90 -34.13 -13.71
N GLN A 105 19.04 -33.79 -12.43
CA GLN A 105 18.66 -34.66 -11.33
C GLN A 105 17.14 -34.88 -11.27
N LEU A 106 16.38 -33.83 -11.51
CA LEU A 106 14.91 -33.92 -11.60
C LEU A 106 14.48 -34.82 -12.76
N TYR A 107 15.18 -34.72 -13.91
CA TYR A 107 14.93 -35.60 -15.05
C TYR A 107 15.26 -37.06 -14.72
N ASP A 108 16.40 -37.32 -14.07
CA ASP A 108 16.82 -38.66 -13.71
C ASP A 108 15.84 -39.32 -12.70
N TRP A 109 15.39 -38.57 -11.69
CA TRP A 109 14.33 -39.02 -10.79
C TRP A 109 13.01 -39.29 -11.52
N THR A 110 12.68 -38.46 -12.48
CA THR A 110 11.47 -38.67 -13.31
C THR A 110 11.52 -39.93 -14.11
N ILE A 111 12.69 -40.32 -14.66
CA ILE A 111 12.88 -41.66 -15.28
C ILE A 111 12.59 -42.79 -14.29
N GLU A 112 13.03 -42.65 -13.04
CA GLU A 112 12.73 -43.65 -11.99
C GLU A 112 11.24 -43.66 -11.63
N PHE A 113 10.55 -42.51 -11.61
CA PHE A 113 9.09 -42.45 -11.43
C PHE A 113 8.35 -43.24 -12.52
N ILE A 114 8.74 -43.03 -13.78
CA ILE A 114 8.16 -43.78 -14.92
C ILE A 114 8.41 -45.28 -14.75
N LYS A 115 9.66 -45.70 -14.45
CA LYS A 115 10.00 -47.14 -14.22
C LYS A 115 9.18 -47.77 -13.09
N LYS A 116 8.88 -47.00 -12.03
CA LYS A 116 8.05 -47.44 -10.90
C LYS A 116 6.55 -47.36 -11.20
N GLY A 117 6.13 -46.98 -12.42
CA GLY A 117 4.74 -46.77 -12.80
C GLY A 117 4.05 -45.61 -12.05
N LYS A 118 4.81 -44.63 -11.57
CA LYS A 118 4.33 -43.46 -10.81
C LYS A 118 4.14 -42.21 -11.69
N ALA A 119 4.51 -42.27 -12.97
CA ALA A 119 4.31 -41.22 -13.93
C ALA A 119 3.99 -41.79 -15.31
N TYR A 120 3.28 -41.04 -16.12
CA TYR A 120 2.91 -41.36 -17.49
C TYR A 120 2.85 -40.13 -18.40
N VAL A 121 3.11 -40.34 -19.67
CA VAL A 121 2.96 -39.31 -20.69
C VAL A 121 1.50 -39.23 -21.12
N ASP A 122 0.90 -38.06 -20.98
CA ASP A 122 -0.46 -37.74 -21.41
C ASP A 122 -0.44 -36.94 -22.69
N SER A 123 -1.26 -37.30 -23.67
CA SER A 123 -1.36 -36.66 -24.99
C SER A 123 -2.71 -35.97 -25.19
N GLN A 124 -3.44 -35.66 -24.13
CA GLN A 124 -4.69 -34.93 -24.15
C GLN A 124 -4.42 -33.41 -24.32
N SER A 125 -5.39 -32.71 -24.92
CA SER A 125 -5.41 -31.25 -24.93
C SER A 125 -5.67 -30.68 -23.52
N SER A 126 -5.38 -29.40 -23.33
CA SER A 126 -5.65 -28.69 -22.08
C SER A 126 -7.13 -28.71 -21.70
N GLU A 127 -8.03 -28.62 -22.70
CA GLU A 127 -9.48 -28.64 -22.53
C GLU A 127 -9.97 -30.02 -22.07
N GLU A 128 -9.49 -31.10 -22.71
CA GLU A 128 -9.82 -32.48 -22.32
C GLU A 128 -9.35 -32.77 -20.91
N MET A 129 -8.13 -32.36 -20.56
CA MET A 129 -7.59 -32.52 -19.19
C MET A 129 -8.41 -31.73 -18.16
N ALA A 130 -8.82 -30.51 -18.45
CA ALA A 130 -9.63 -29.70 -17.56
C ALA A 130 -10.98 -30.35 -17.26
N ILE A 131 -11.65 -30.88 -18.28
CA ILE A 131 -12.92 -31.64 -18.14
C ILE A 131 -12.70 -32.89 -17.30
N GLN A 132 -11.64 -33.65 -17.61
CA GLN A 132 -11.33 -34.92 -16.97
C GLN A 132 -10.94 -34.76 -15.50
N LYS A 133 -10.26 -33.66 -15.15
CA LYS A 133 -9.86 -33.35 -13.77
C LYS A 133 -11.06 -33.16 -12.84
N GLY A 134 -12.24 -32.87 -13.39
CA GLY A 134 -13.46 -32.62 -12.63
C GLY A 134 -13.46 -31.29 -11.87
N THR A 135 -14.24 -31.23 -10.80
CA THR A 135 -14.39 -30.06 -9.96
C THR A 135 -14.12 -30.38 -8.48
N PRO A 136 -14.03 -29.42 -7.57
CA PRO A 136 -13.93 -29.74 -6.13
C PRO A 136 -15.05 -30.62 -5.60
N SER A 137 -16.24 -30.59 -6.22
CA SER A 137 -17.41 -31.36 -5.83
C SER A 137 -17.63 -32.65 -6.66
N THR A 138 -16.92 -32.80 -7.78
CA THR A 138 -17.02 -33.97 -8.66
C THR A 138 -15.65 -34.61 -8.86
N ALA A 139 -15.56 -35.94 -8.65
CA ALA A 139 -14.31 -36.66 -8.89
C ALA A 139 -13.87 -36.54 -10.34
N GLY A 140 -12.56 -36.59 -10.57
CA GLY A 140 -12.01 -36.74 -11.90
C GLY A 140 -12.12 -38.18 -12.42
N THR A 141 -11.79 -38.38 -13.69
CA THR A 141 -11.73 -39.68 -14.37
C THR A 141 -10.32 -39.94 -14.89
N ASP A 142 -9.96 -41.21 -15.05
CA ASP A 142 -8.63 -41.56 -15.56
C ASP A 142 -8.41 -41.10 -17.00
N SER A 143 -7.20 -40.66 -17.31
CA SER A 143 -6.78 -40.38 -18.68
C SER A 143 -6.77 -41.67 -19.50
N PRO A 144 -7.18 -41.66 -20.78
CA PRO A 144 -7.01 -42.81 -21.68
C PRO A 144 -5.55 -43.25 -21.81
N PHE A 145 -4.62 -42.37 -21.51
CA PHE A 145 -3.17 -42.62 -21.56
C PHE A 145 -2.55 -43.05 -20.23
N ARG A 146 -3.33 -43.05 -19.15
CA ARG A 146 -2.86 -43.34 -17.78
C ARG A 146 -2.25 -44.76 -17.62
N ASN A 147 -2.64 -45.67 -18.46
CA ASN A 147 -2.22 -47.06 -18.39
C ASN A 147 -1.28 -47.48 -19.55
N ARG A 148 -0.60 -46.51 -20.19
CA ARG A 148 0.50 -46.80 -21.11
C ARG A 148 1.57 -47.64 -20.41
N SER A 149 2.25 -48.51 -21.19
CA SER A 149 3.35 -49.30 -20.63
C SER A 149 4.52 -48.41 -20.18
N VAL A 150 5.35 -48.94 -19.30
CA VAL A 150 6.55 -48.26 -18.82
C VAL A 150 7.47 -47.95 -20.00
N GLU A 151 7.65 -48.87 -20.94
CA GLU A 151 8.50 -48.75 -22.09
C GLU A 151 8.01 -47.64 -23.04
N GLU A 152 6.71 -47.59 -23.31
CA GLU A 152 6.10 -46.50 -24.12
C GLU A 152 6.27 -45.14 -23.46
N ASN A 153 6.02 -45.02 -22.16
CA ASN A 153 6.19 -43.80 -21.42
C ASN A 153 7.67 -43.32 -21.42
N LEU A 154 8.64 -44.22 -21.28
CA LEU A 154 10.04 -43.91 -21.35
C LEU A 154 10.46 -43.39 -22.74
N ASP A 155 10.04 -44.08 -23.80
CA ASP A 155 10.27 -43.68 -25.19
C ASP A 155 9.73 -42.25 -25.44
N LEU A 156 8.46 -42.04 -25.14
CA LEU A 156 7.80 -40.74 -25.32
C LEU A 156 8.48 -39.63 -24.54
N PHE A 157 8.84 -39.89 -23.27
CA PHE A 157 9.47 -38.86 -22.43
C PHE A 157 10.88 -38.50 -22.93
N GLN A 158 11.65 -39.47 -23.39
CA GLN A 158 12.94 -39.25 -24.02
C GLN A 158 12.82 -38.42 -25.31
N ARG A 159 11.83 -38.70 -26.13
CA ARG A 159 11.53 -37.95 -27.36
C ARG A 159 11.03 -36.56 -27.08
N MET A 160 10.25 -36.35 -25.99
CA MET A 160 9.90 -35.01 -25.48
C MET A 160 11.17 -34.22 -25.19
N LYS A 161 12.15 -34.82 -24.49
CA LYS A 161 13.46 -34.16 -24.21
C LYS A 161 14.27 -33.91 -25.47
N ALA A 162 14.16 -34.79 -26.46
CA ALA A 162 14.85 -34.64 -27.74
C ALA A 162 14.22 -33.54 -28.65
N GLY A 163 13.09 -32.95 -28.25
CA GLY A 163 12.43 -31.88 -29.00
C GLY A 163 11.63 -32.36 -30.21
N GLU A 164 11.24 -33.64 -30.24
CA GLU A 164 10.50 -34.20 -31.38
C GLU A 164 9.03 -33.80 -31.42
N PHE A 165 8.49 -33.23 -30.36
CA PHE A 165 7.08 -32.91 -30.23
C PHE A 165 6.85 -31.42 -30.07
N GLU A 166 5.76 -30.93 -30.67
CA GLU A 166 5.31 -29.54 -30.52
C GLU A 166 4.77 -29.25 -29.12
N GLU A 167 4.83 -27.97 -28.71
CA GLU A 167 4.24 -27.49 -27.46
C GLU A 167 2.76 -27.86 -27.34
N GLY A 168 2.32 -28.31 -26.17
CA GLY A 168 0.93 -28.68 -25.90
C GLY A 168 0.48 -30.05 -26.37
N THR A 169 1.33 -30.81 -27.10
CA THR A 169 0.97 -32.16 -27.61
C THR A 169 1.15 -33.26 -26.59
N HIS A 170 2.14 -33.11 -25.73
CA HIS A 170 2.50 -34.09 -24.71
C HIS A 170 2.92 -33.38 -23.42
N ILE A 171 2.50 -33.95 -22.29
CA ILE A 171 2.96 -33.57 -20.95
C ILE A 171 3.28 -34.85 -20.17
N LEU A 172 4.11 -34.73 -19.14
CA LEU A 172 4.27 -35.81 -18.17
C LEU A 172 3.42 -35.54 -16.95
N ARG A 173 2.65 -36.52 -16.49
CA ARG A 173 1.83 -36.46 -15.26
C ARG A 173 2.26 -37.49 -14.24
N SER A 174 2.17 -37.11 -12.95
CA SER A 174 2.26 -38.09 -11.86
C SER A 174 1.00 -38.99 -11.88
N LYS A 175 1.14 -40.25 -11.47
CA LYS A 175 0.04 -41.19 -11.32
C LYS A 175 -0.32 -41.32 -9.86
N ILE A 176 -1.32 -40.56 -9.39
CA ILE A 176 -1.71 -40.53 -7.97
C ILE A 176 -3.16 -40.96 -7.80
N ASP A 177 -4.12 -40.05 -7.68
CA ASP A 177 -5.53 -40.39 -7.45
C ASP A 177 -6.46 -39.36 -8.09
N MET A 178 -7.12 -39.72 -9.19
CA MET A 178 -8.07 -38.86 -9.89
C MET A 178 -9.37 -38.61 -9.10
N LYS A 179 -9.59 -39.31 -7.98
CA LYS A 179 -10.75 -39.12 -7.10
C LYS A 179 -10.45 -38.32 -5.85
N SER A 180 -9.21 -37.90 -5.64
CA SER A 180 -8.81 -37.11 -4.47
C SER A 180 -9.69 -35.85 -4.32
N THR A 181 -10.04 -35.51 -3.08
CA THR A 181 -10.72 -34.25 -2.76
C THR A 181 -9.81 -33.06 -2.98
N ASN A 182 -8.49 -33.25 -2.83
CA ASN A 182 -7.49 -32.26 -3.21
C ASN A 182 -7.22 -32.34 -4.72
N MET A 183 -7.67 -31.33 -5.47
CA MET A 183 -7.52 -31.31 -6.92
C MET A 183 -6.07 -31.34 -7.40
N LEU A 184 -5.11 -30.93 -6.57
CA LEU A 184 -3.68 -30.98 -6.89
C LEU A 184 -3.15 -32.42 -6.90
N MET A 185 -3.80 -33.35 -6.19
CA MET A 185 -3.46 -34.77 -6.19
C MET A 185 -4.04 -35.54 -7.38
N ARG A 186 -4.87 -34.88 -8.23
CA ARG A 186 -5.48 -35.52 -9.40
C ARG A 186 -4.52 -35.55 -10.57
N ASP A 187 -3.59 -36.45 -10.55
CA ASP A 187 -2.54 -36.70 -11.55
C ASP A 187 -1.93 -35.38 -12.06
N PRO A 188 -1.19 -34.63 -11.22
CA PRO A 188 -0.61 -33.33 -11.57
C PRO A 188 0.45 -33.43 -12.67
N ILE A 189 0.62 -32.33 -13.41
CA ILE A 189 1.64 -32.23 -14.45
C ILE A 189 3.01 -32.09 -13.76
N MET A 190 3.98 -32.92 -14.16
CA MET A 190 5.38 -32.83 -13.74
C MET A 190 6.24 -32.06 -14.75
N TYR A 191 6.06 -32.33 -16.06
CA TYR A 191 6.81 -31.70 -17.14
C TYR A 191 5.89 -31.24 -18.27
N ARG A 192 6.28 -30.12 -18.88
CA ARG A 192 5.69 -29.57 -20.10
C ARG A 192 6.75 -29.34 -21.16
N ILE A 193 6.36 -29.33 -22.43
CA ILE A 193 7.22 -28.95 -23.57
C ILE A 193 7.16 -27.41 -23.74
N LEU A 194 8.31 -26.75 -23.78
CA LEU A 194 8.46 -25.35 -24.13
C LEU A 194 9.72 -25.15 -24.98
N HIS A 195 9.57 -24.74 -26.21
CA HIS A 195 10.70 -24.41 -27.10
C HIS A 195 11.14 -22.95 -26.90
N LYS A 196 11.68 -22.67 -25.73
CA LYS A 196 12.11 -21.33 -25.30
C LYS A 196 13.54 -21.36 -24.80
N HIS A 197 14.30 -20.34 -25.16
CA HIS A 197 15.64 -20.11 -24.61
C HIS A 197 15.56 -19.81 -23.11
N HIS A 198 16.34 -20.54 -22.33
CA HIS A 198 16.41 -20.34 -20.87
C HIS A 198 17.64 -19.47 -20.53
N HIS A 199 17.47 -18.47 -19.69
CA HIS A 199 18.51 -17.46 -19.39
C HIS A 199 19.83 -18.06 -18.88
N ARG A 200 19.82 -19.29 -18.28
CA ARG A 200 21.04 -19.96 -17.79
C ARG A 200 21.42 -21.20 -18.59
N THR A 201 20.47 -22.05 -18.92
CA THR A 201 20.76 -23.33 -19.60
C THR A 201 20.70 -23.22 -21.13
N GLY A 202 20.35 -22.05 -21.65
CA GLY A 202 20.24 -21.83 -23.10
C GLY A 202 19.17 -22.73 -23.74
N ASP A 203 19.54 -23.40 -24.82
CA ASP A 203 18.65 -24.30 -25.57
C ASP A 203 18.87 -25.79 -25.23
N GLN A 204 19.52 -26.08 -24.09
CA GLN A 204 19.82 -27.45 -23.67
C GLN A 204 18.54 -28.24 -23.31
N TRP A 205 17.49 -27.54 -22.90
CA TRP A 205 16.24 -28.13 -22.48
C TRP A 205 15.09 -27.57 -23.34
N CYS A 206 14.16 -28.46 -23.71
CA CYS A 206 12.88 -28.12 -24.33
C CYS A 206 11.69 -28.68 -23.56
N ILE A 207 11.96 -29.39 -22.44
CA ILE A 207 10.99 -29.77 -21.44
C ILE A 207 11.37 -29.14 -20.10
N TYR A 208 10.39 -28.63 -19.39
CA TYR A 208 10.61 -27.92 -18.14
C TYR A 208 9.74 -28.49 -17.03
N PRO A 209 10.31 -28.69 -15.83
CA PRO A 209 9.54 -29.17 -14.68
C PRO A 209 8.51 -28.12 -14.25
N MET A 210 7.38 -28.58 -13.76
CA MET A 210 6.40 -27.72 -13.11
C MET A 210 6.85 -27.40 -11.68
N TYR A 211 6.35 -26.26 -11.16
CA TYR A 211 6.66 -25.78 -9.82
C TYR A 211 6.55 -26.88 -8.75
N ASP A 212 5.42 -27.60 -8.71
CA ASP A 212 5.16 -28.61 -7.68
C ASP A 212 6.16 -29.78 -7.70
N TRP A 213 6.71 -30.11 -8.87
CA TRP A 213 7.75 -31.14 -9.00
C TRP A 213 9.13 -30.58 -8.66
N ALA A 214 9.47 -29.35 -9.06
CA ALA A 214 10.82 -28.81 -8.88
C ALA A 214 11.07 -28.31 -7.45
N HIS A 215 10.04 -27.78 -6.79
CA HIS A 215 10.20 -27.01 -5.55
C HIS A 215 10.64 -27.88 -4.36
N GLY A 216 9.90 -28.96 -4.08
CA GLY A 216 10.21 -29.85 -2.97
C GLY A 216 11.53 -30.61 -3.15
N GLU A 217 11.80 -31.05 -4.36
CA GLU A 217 13.02 -31.76 -4.72
C GLU A 217 14.25 -30.86 -4.65
N SER A 218 14.15 -29.59 -5.04
CA SER A 218 15.19 -28.61 -4.84
C SER A 218 15.45 -28.35 -3.35
N ASP A 219 14.39 -28.21 -2.54
CA ASP A 219 14.52 -28.11 -1.08
C ASP A 219 15.26 -29.34 -0.50
N TYR A 220 14.97 -30.54 -1.01
CA TYR A 220 15.62 -31.75 -0.58
C TYR A 220 17.10 -31.83 -0.99
N LEU A 221 17.43 -31.45 -2.21
CA LEU A 221 18.82 -31.41 -2.71
C LEU A 221 19.68 -30.40 -1.93
N GLU A 222 19.10 -29.28 -1.54
CA GLU A 222 19.73 -28.25 -0.74
C GLU A 222 19.74 -28.53 0.76
N GLN A 223 19.11 -29.65 1.18
CA GLN A 223 18.95 -30.04 2.59
C GLN A 223 18.26 -28.96 3.43
N ILE A 224 17.26 -28.29 2.87
CA ILE A 224 16.42 -27.36 3.58
C ILE A 224 15.64 -28.11 4.65
N SER A 225 15.69 -27.62 5.89
CA SER A 225 14.96 -28.23 7.00
C SER A 225 13.50 -27.82 7.03
N HIS A 226 13.25 -26.53 6.91
CA HIS A 226 11.92 -25.93 6.94
C HIS A 226 11.73 -25.03 5.72
N SER A 227 10.70 -25.32 4.97
CA SER A 227 10.30 -24.69 3.73
C SER A 227 9.11 -23.77 3.98
N PHE A 228 9.35 -22.44 4.13
CA PHE A 228 8.28 -21.51 4.44
C PHE A 228 7.69 -20.91 3.17
N CYS A 229 6.34 -20.89 3.09
CA CYS A 229 5.59 -20.32 1.98
C CYS A 229 4.27 -19.67 2.48
N THR A 230 3.55 -19.00 1.60
CA THR A 230 2.27 -18.37 1.95
C THR A 230 1.12 -19.38 1.95
N LEU A 231 0.00 -19.05 2.61
CA LEU A 231 -1.17 -19.93 2.78
C LEU A 231 -1.77 -20.43 1.46
N GLU A 232 -1.54 -19.75 0.35
CA GLU A 232 -1.97 -20.20 -0.98
C GLU A 232 -1.36 -21.57 -1.37
N PHE A 233 -0.22 -21.93 -0.79
CA PHE A 233 0.46 -23.20 -0.99
C PHE A 233 0.02 -24.31 -0.01
N LEU A 234 -0.90 -24.04 0.91
CA LEU A 234 -1.40 -25.05 1.84
C LEU A 234 -1.97 -26.31 1.14
N PRO A 235 -2.75 -26.18 0.05
CA PRO A 235 -3.21 -27.36 -0.70
C PRO A 235 -2.07 -28.14 -1.39
N HIS A 236 -0.93 -27.49 -1.67
CA HIS A 236 0.24 -28.09 -2.31
C HIS A 236 1.07 -28.97 -1.36
N ARG A 237 0.94 -28.80 -0.03
CA ARG A 237 1.73 -29.56 0.96
C ARG A 237 1.58 -31.07 0.80
N GLU A 238 0.37 -31.57 0.55
CA GLU A 238 0.12 -33.00 0.36
C GLU A 238 0.88 -33.54 -0.86
N LEU A 239 0.93 -32.77 -1.94
CA LEU A 239 1.66 -33.13 -3.16
C LEU A 239 3.18 -33.03 -2.93
N TYR A 240 3.65 -31.99 -2.24
CA TYR A 240 5.03 -31.80 -1.83
C TYR A 240 5.53 -33.02 -1.02
N ASP A 241 4.78 -33.45 -0.01
CA ASP A 241 5.09 -34.63 0.80
C ASP A 241 5.04 -35.93 -0.02
N TRP A 242 4.05 -36.07 -0.93
CA TRP A 242 3.92 -37.26 -1.78
C TRP A 242 5.14 -37.41 -2.71
N PHE A 243 5.64 -36.36 -3.33
CA PHE A 243 6.82 -36.40 -4.18
C PHE A 243 8.06 -36.80 -3.37
N LEU A 244 8.29 -36.18 -2.22
CA LEU A 244 9.41 -36.46 -1.35
C LEU A 244 9.41 -37.94 -0.88
N ASP A 245 8.24 -38.52 -0.58
CA ASP A 245 8.12 -39.93 -0.16
C ASP A 245 8.61 -40.92 -1.22
N GLN A 246 8.71 -40.50 -2.48
CA GLN A 246 9.20 -41.37 -3.55
C GLN A 246 10.72 -41.35 -3.69
N ILE A 247 11.41 -40.31 -3.21
CA ILE A 247 12.85 -40.11 -3.40
C ILE A 247 13.63 -40.04 -2.09
N TYR A 248 12.95 -39.89 -0.94
CA TYR A 248 13.60 -39.65 0.35
C TYR A 248 14.54 -40.76 0.79
N ASP A 249 15.76 -40.35 1.21
CA ASP A 249 16.72 -41.22 1.91
C ASP A 249 16.74 -40.82 3.40
N SER A 250 16.57 -41.76 4.30
CA SER A 250 16.54 -41.53 5.76
C SER A 250 17.84 -40.98 6.36
N ASN A 251 18.94 -40.99 5.62
CA ASN A 251 20.20 -40.39 6.04
C ASN A 251 20.28 -38.88 5.81
N LEU A 252 19.37 -38.34 5.05
CA LEU A 252 19.31 -36.92 4.67
C LEU A 252 18.19 -36.18 5.41
N VAL A 253 18.21 -34.85 5.37
CA VAL A 253 17.14 -34.04 5.94
C VAL A 253 15.93 -34.12 5.01
N ARG A 254 14.75 -34.47 5.57
CA ARG A 254 13.50 -34.36 4.87
C ARG A 254 12.91 -32.96 5.07
N PRO A 255 12.80 -32.16 4.03
CA PRO A 255 12.22 -30.82 4.15
C PRO A 255 10.77 -30.85 4.64
N LYS A 256 10.36 -29.84 5.40
CA LYS A 256 9.00 -29.69 5.90
C LYS A 256 8.40 -28.38 5.40
N GLN A 257 7.41 -28.43 4.52
CA GLN A 257 6.67 -27.25 4.09
C GLN A 257 5.77 -26.75 5.23
N ARG A 258 5.82 -25.44 5.50
CA ARG A 258 4.99 -24.76 6.50
C ARG A 258 4.52 -23.42 5.96
N GLU A 259 3.23 -23.14 6.10
CA GLU A 259 2.62 -21.97 5.55
C GLU A 259 2.33 -20.93 6.61
N PHE A 260 2.46 -19.66 6.18
CA PHE A 260 2.10 -18.48 6.97
C PHE A 260 1.20 -17.56 6.15
N ALA A 261 0.47 -16.69 6.84
CA ALA A 261 -0.47 -15.79 6.20
C ALA A 261 0.23 -14.75 5.33
N ARG A 262 -0.36 -14.47 4.19
CA ARG A 262 0.04 -13.33 3.35
C ARG A 262 -0.33 -12.04 4.08
N ARG A 263 0.56 -11.06 4.00
CA ARG A 263 0.31 -9.71 4.50
C ARG A 263 -0.22 -8.85 3.37
N ASN A 264 -1.47 -8.44 3.48
CA ASN A 264 -2.07 -7.45 2.60
C ASN A 264 -1.98 -6.10 3.30
N LEU A 265 -1.57 -5.07 2.56
CA LEU A 265 -1.44 -3.71 3.06
C LEU A 265 -2.59 -2.89 2.48
N SER A 266 -3.25 -2.08 3.32
CA SER A 266 -4.35 -1.24 2.85
C SER A 266 -3.88 -0.21 1.81
N HIS A 267 -4.78 0.20 0.93
CA HIS A 267 -4.54 1.15 -0.16
C HIS A 267 -3.41 0.75 -1.12
N THR A 268 -3.11 -0.56 -1.20
CA THR A 268 -2.04 -1.08 -2.08
C THR A 268 -2.48 -2.32 -2.85
N VAL A 269 -1.79 -2.56 -3.95
CA VAL A 269 -1.87 -3.78 -4.74
C VAL A 269 -0.50 -4.45 -4.72
N VAL A 270 -0.45 -5.77 -4.54
CA VAL A 270 0.80 -6.55 -4.54
C VAL A 270 0.80 -7.66 -5.60
N SER A 271 -0.26 -7.81 -6.38
CA SER A 271 -0.31 -8.74 -7.51
C SER A 271 0.64 -8.27 -8.63
N LYS A 272 1.63 -9.10 -8.99
CA LYS A 272 2.61 -8.80 -10.07
C LYS A 272 1.91 -8.40 -11.37
N ARG A 273 0.84 -9.09 -11.76
CA ARG A 273 0.07 -8.77 -12.97
C ARG A 273 -0.53 -7.37 -12.92
N LYS A 274 -1.11 -6.98 -11.79
CA LYS A 274 -1.71 -5.64 -11.60
C LYS A 274 -0.64 -4.55 -11.51
N LEU A 275 0.48 -4.82 -10.83
CA LEU A 275 1.61 -3.90 -10.79
C LEU A 275 2.19 -3.66 -12.19
N LEU A 276 2.32 -4.72 -13.01
CA LEU A 276 2.74 -4.61 -14.41
C LEU A 276 1.74 -3.80 -15.25
N GLN A 277 0.44 -3.96 -14.99
CA GLN A 277 -0.62 -3.21 -15.66
C GLN A 277 -0.51 -1.71 -15.36
N LEU A 278 -0.30 -1.32 -14.09
CA LEU A 278 -0.07 0.09 -13.71
C LEU A 278 1.10 0.72 -14.47
N VAL A 279 2.19 -0.04 -14.67
CA VAL A 279 3.35 0.42 -15.43
C VAL A 279 3.04 0.52 -16.92
N LYS A 280 2.45 -0.52 -17.52
CA LYS A 280 2.16 -0.57 -18.97
C LYS A 280 1.14 0.48 -19.41
N GLU A 281 0.16 0.78 -18.56
CA GLU A 281 -0.89 1.75 -18.83
C GLU A 281 -0.53 3.18 -18.36
N ASN A 282 0.74 3.37 -17.92
CA ASN A 282 1.29 4.68 -17.49
C ASN A 282 0.56 5.35 -16.31
N HIS A 283 -0.07 4.58 -15.42
CA HIS A 283 -0.58 5.10 -14.14
C HIS A 283 0.58 5.46 -13.19
N VAL A 284 1.72 4.80 -13.36
CA VAL A 284 2.98 5.04 -12.66
C VAL A 284 4.15 5.07 -13.66
N LYS A 285 5.25 5.74 -13.29
CA LYS A 285 6.42 5.95 -14.19
C LYS A 285 7.30 4.70 -14.39
N GLY A 286 7.12 3.66 -13.59
CA GLY A 286 7.92 2.43 -13.66
C GLY A 286 7.83 1.63 -12.38
N TRP A 287 8.60 0.55 -12.31
CA TRP A 287 8.64 -0.34 -11.15
C TRP A 287 9.19 0.30 -9.88
N ASP A 288 9.98 1.36 -10.01
CA ASP A 288 10.54 2.15 -8.91
C ASP A 288 9.77 3.45 -8.64
N ASP A 289 8.56 3.60 -9.16
CA ASP A 289 7.71 4.75 -8.84
C ASP A 289 7.45 4.78 -7.32
N PRO A 290 7.69 5.93 -6.65
CA PRO A 290 7.53 6.05 -5.19
C PRO A 290 6.13 5.75 -4.65
N ARG A 291 5.12 5.61 -5.51
CA ARG A 291 3.74 5.22 -5.15
C ARG A 291 3.53 3.71 -5.18
N MET A 292 4.47 2.96 -5.76
CA MET A 292 4.41 1.51 -5.87
C MET A 292 4.77 0.83 -4.56
N SER A 293 4.14 -0.33 -4.30
CA SER A 293 4.45 -1.18 -3.15
C SER A 293 5.70 -2.06 -3.35
N THR A 294 6.44 -1.88 -4.45
CA THR A 294 7.72 -2.56 -4.71
C THR A 294 8.80 -2.09 -3.75
N ILE A 295 9.77 -2.94 -3.43
CA ILE A 295 10.91 -2.56 -2.58
C ILE A 295 11.69 -1.41 -3.23
N SER A 296 11.89 -1.44 -4.55
CA SER A 296 12.56 -0.37 -5.29
C SER A 296 11.76 0.95 -5.25
N GLY A 297 10.42 0.91 -5.32
CA GLY A 297 9.56 2.09 -5.18
C GLY A 297 9.62 2.65 -3.76
N LEU A 298 9.53 1.79 -2.74
CA LEU A 298 9.64 2.19 -1.34
C LEU A 298 11.02 2.81 -1.03
N ARG A 299 12.10 2.21 -1.53
CA ARG A 299 13.47 2.76 -1.42
C ARG A 299 13.55 4.16 -2.03
N ARG A 300 13.08 4.34 -3.26
CA ARG A 300 13.07 5.63 -3.96
C ARG A 300 12.19 6.67 -3.25
N ARG A 301 11.13 6.22 -2.57
CA ARG A 301 10.31 7.09 -1.71
C ARG A 301 11.02 7.51 -0.42
N GLY A 302 12.12 6.85 -0.06
CA GLY A 302 12.93 7.16 1.12
C GLY A 302 12.72 6.24 2.30
N TYR A 303 12.02 5.10 2.13
CA TYR A 303 11.98 4.06 3.17
C TYR A 303 13.38 3.50 3.41
N THR A 304 13.62 3.05 4.62
CA THR A 304 14.90 2.48 5.05
C THR A 304 14.80 0.97 5.25
N PRO A 305 15.90 0.23 5.10
CA PRO A 305 15.94 -1.18 5.47
C PRO A 305 15.46 -1.44 6.90
N ALA A 306 15.86 -0.60 7.84
CA ALA A 306 15.47 -0.72 9.25
C ALA A 306 13.96 -0.58 9.43
N SER A 307 13.33 0.37 8.74
CA SER A 307 11.87 0.55 8.83
C SER A 307 11.08 -0.64 8.28
N LEU A 308 11.55 -1.25 7.17
CA LEU A 308 10.87 -2.43 6.61
C LEU A 308 11.06 -3.67 7.49
N ARG A 309 12.24 -3.86 8.08
CA ARG A 309 12.46 -4.92 9.07
C ARG A 309 11.61 -4.70 10.33
N ASN A 310 11.55 -3.46 10.81
CA ASN A 310 10.70 -3.11 11.96
C ASN A 310 9.21 -3.35 11.66
N PHE A 311 8.75 -2.99 10.48
CA PHE A 311 7.38 -3.29 10.03
C PHE A 311 7.12 -4.81 10.03
N ALA A 312 8.04 -5.61 9.50
CA ALA A 312 7.92 -7.07 9.49
C ALA A 312 7.84 -7.65 10.91
N ASN A 313 8.64 -7.13 11.85
CA ASN A 313 8.65 -7.56 13.25
C ASN A 313 7.38 -7.12 14.00
N THR A 314 6.97 -5.86 13.83
CA THR A 314 5.79 -5.28 14.52
C THR A 314 4.50 -6.00 14.11
N THR A 315 4.35 -6.31 12.82
CA THR A 315 3.16 -7.00 12.33
C THR A 315 3.16 -8.50 12.63
N GLY A 316 4.33 -9.08 12.98
CA GLY A 316 4.48 -10.49 13.35
C GLY A 316 4.11 -11.45 12.22
N ILE A 317 4.02 -12.73 12.53
CA ILE A 317 3.65 -13.80 11.60
C ILE A 317 2.29 -14.36 12.01
N ALA A 318 1.32 -14.38 11.10
CA ALA A 318 -0.04 -14.82 11.36
C ALA A 318 -0.36 -16.17 10.66
N LYS A 319 -1.37 -16.88 11.19
CA LYS A 319 -1.94 -18.10 10.60
C LYS A 319 -3.16 -17.83 9.71
N ARG A 320 -3.62 -16.58 9.61
CA ARG A 320 -4.78 -16.17 8.80
C ARG A 320 -4.45 -14.88 8.11
N ASP A 321 -4.87 -14.77 6.86
CA ASP A 321 -4.71 -13.53 6.09
C ASP A 321 -5.40 -12.37 6.81
N ASN A 322 -4.74 -11.23 6.80
CA ASN A 322 -5.24 -9.99 7.38
C ASN A 322 -4.86 -8.80 6.48
N LEU A 323 -5.66 -7.76 6.59
CA LEU A 323 -5.36 -6.46 6.01
C LEU A 323 -4.70 -5.60 7.09
N ILE A 324 -3.47 -5.18 6.84
CA ILE A 324 -2.69 -4.32 7.74
C ILE A 324 -2.85 -2.88 7.24
N ASP A 325 -3.21 -1.98 8.14
CA ASP A 325 -3.29 -0.57 7.79
C ASP A 325 -1.91 -0.03 7.40
N VAL A 326 -1.83 0.71 6.29
CA VAL A 326 -0.58 1.29 5.79
C VAL A 326 0.04 2.27 6.77
N SER A 327 -0.75 2.86 7.68
CA SER A 327 -0.25 3.73 8.75
C SER A 327 0.75 3.04 9.68
N VAL A 328 0.68 1.71 9.82
CA VAL A 328 1.68 0.93 10.58
C VAL A 328 3.05 0.96 9.88
N LEU A 329 3.07 0.84 8.56
CA LEU A 329 4.29 0.98 7.77
C LEU A 329 4.84 2.42 7.83
N GLU A 330 3.93 3.41 7.73
CA GLU A 330 4.28 4.83 7.86
C GLU A 330 4.77 5.18 9.28
N PHE A 331 4.24 4.54 10.30
CA PHE A 331 4.75 4.66 11.67
C PHE A 331 6.18 4.14 11.79
N CYS A 332 6.47 2.95 11.25
CA CYS A 332 7.81 2.36 11.32
C CYS A 332 8.88 3.26 10.65
N ILE A 333 8.54 3.90 9.51
CA ILE A 333 9.48 4.80 8.85
C ILE A 333 9.63 6.13 9.60
N ARG A 334 8.56 6.67 10.20
CA ARG A 334 8.65 7.87 11.04
C ARG A 334 9.57 7.65 12.24
N GLU A 335 9.41 6.52 12.93
CA GLU A 335 10.24 6.14 14.08
C GLU A 335 11.73 6.05 13.73
N ASP A 336 12.05 5.48 12.59
CA ASP A 336 13.44 5.35 12.12
C ASP A 336 14.01 6.72 11.73
N LEU A 337 13.29 7.47 10.89
CA LEU A 337 13.74 8.77 10.40
C LEU A 337 13.77 9.84 11.50
N ASN A 338 12.96 9.73 12.54
CA ASN A 338 13.03 10.63 13.69
C ASN A 338 14.39 10.56 14.40
N LYS A 339 14.98 9.37 14.43
CA LYS A 339 16.30 9.13 15.04
C LYS A 339 17.45 9.48 14.10
N THR A 340 17.29 9.21 12.81
CA THR A 340 18.42 9.19 11.87
C THR A 340 18.49 10.39 10.94
N ALA A 341 17.34 11.04 10.61
CA ALA A 341 17.31 12.10 9.61
C ALA A 341 17.73 13.46 10.17
N PRO A 342 18.69 14.17 9.55
CA PRO A 342 18.97 15.56 9.87
C PRO A 342 17.74 16.45 9.66
N ARG A 343 17.54 17.40 10.57
CA ARG A 343 16.44 18.37 10.52
C ARG A 343 16.89 19.61 9.81
N VAL A 344 16.28 19.93 8.68
CA VAL A 344 16.58 21.07 7.82
C VAL A 344 15.36 21.93 7.60
N MET A 345 15.55 23.18 7.18
CA MET A 345 14.45 24.07 6.85
C MET A 345 14.22 24.13 5.34
N ALA A 346 12.95 24.01 4.97
CA ALA A 346 12.46 24.14 3.60
C ALA A 346 11.11 24.86 3.62
N VAL A 347 10.78 25.60 2.57
CA VAL A 347 9.51 26.31 2.40
C VAL A 347 8.92 25.89 1.06
N LEU A 348 7.72 25.32 1.07
CA LEU A 348 7.09 24.70 -0.11
C LEU A 348 6.04 25.60 -0.77
N ASP A 349 5.36 26.45 0.00
CA ASP A 349 4.46 27.49 -0.51
C ASP A 349 4.94 28.86 0.02
N PRO A 350 5.94 29.46 -0.65
CA PRO A 350 6.64 30.60 -0.10
C PRO A 350 5.84 31.89 -0.16
N VAL A 351 5.93 32.68 0.91
CA VAL A 351 5.65 34.10 0.92
C VAL A 351 6.84 34.86 1.52
N LYS A 352 7.18 36.00 0.95
CA LYS A 352 8.32 36.79 1.40
C LYS A 352 8.00 37.48 2.73
N LEU A 353 8.88 37.34 3.72
CA LEU A 353 8.90 38.07 4.98
C LEU A 353 10.05 39.06 4.95
N VAL A 354 9.76 40.35 5.01
CA VAL A 354 10.76 41.43 5.03
C VAL A 354 10.89 42.00 6.45
N ILE A 355 12.07 41.87 7.04
CA ILE A 355 12.35 42.38 8.39
C ILE A 355 12.82 43.84 8.25
N THR A 356 11.91 44.78 8.47
CA THR A 356 12.07 46.19 8.13
C THR A 356 13.20 46.90 8.89
N ASN A 357 13.40 46.52 10.16
CA ASN A 357 14.43 47.08 11.04
C ASN A 357 15.75 46.26 11.01
N TYR A 358 15.87 45.22 10.17
CA TYR A 358 17.14 44.51 9.98
C TYR A 358 18.05 45.28 9.03
N PRO A 359 19.33 45.50 9.37
CA PRO A 359 20.24 46.33 8.55
C PRO A 359 20.39 45.78 7.14
N THR A 360 20.28 46.66 6.15
CA THR A 360 20.47 46.30 4.73
C THR A 360 21.88 45.76 4.50
N GLY A 361 21.99 44.61 3.83
CA GLY A 361 23.25 43.95 3.51
C GLY A 361 23.92 43.23 4.70
N LYS A 362 23.31 43.25 5.89
CA LYS A 362 23.79 42.42 7.01
C LYS A 362 23.35 40.97 6.80
N GLU A 363 24.27 40.06 7.02
CA GLU A 363 24.05 38.62 7.02
C GLU A 363 24.65 38.02 8.29
N GLU A 364 23.93 37.06 8.90
CA GLU A 364 24.37 36.35 10.09
C GLU A 364 24.26 34.86 9.84
N TRP A 365 25.23 34.07 10.33
CA TRP A 365 25.24 32.63 10.24
C TRP A 365 24.93 32.05 11.60
N LEU A 366 23.68 31.59 11.77
CA LEU A 366 23.15 31.07 13.02
C LEU A 366 23.43 29.55 13.13
N ASP A 367 23.60 29.08 14.37
CA ASP A 367 23.73 27.66 14.65
C ASP A 367 22.37 26.97 14.68
N ALA A 368 22.28 25.85 14.00
CA ALA A 368 21.11 24.99 14.00
C ALA A 368 21.52 23.53 14.27
N GLU A 369 20.87 22.89 15.24
CA GLU A 369 21.06 21.48 15.53
C GLU A 369 20.63 20.61 14.34
N ASN A 370 21.46 19.62 14.01
CA ASN A 370 21.15 18.69 12.93
C ASN A 370 20.09 17.67 13.35
N ASN A 371 20.13 17.17 14.56
CA ASN A 371 19.09 16.28 15.09
C ASN A 371 19.04 16.40 16.64
N GLN A 372 17.88 16.72 17.20
CA GLN A 372 17.68 16.87 18.63
C GLN A 372 17.63 15.50 19.39
N GLU A 373 17.38 14.41 18.66
CA GLU A 373 17.34 13.05 19.22
C GLU A 373 18.74 12.37 19.22
N ASP A 374 19.73 12.99 18.58
CA ASP A 374 21.11 12.49 18.50
C ASP A 374 22.09 13.58 18.89
N GLU A 375 22.62 13.52 20.11
CA GLU A 375 23.62 14.47 20.61
C GLU A 375 24.91 14.52 19.77
N ASN A 376 25.20 13.47 19.00
CA ASN A 376 26.37 13.40 18.12
C ASN A 376 26.14 13.97 16.72
N ALA A 377 24.90 14.31 16.37
CA ALA A 377 24.58 14.85 15.05
C ALA A 377 25.20 16.24 14.80
N GLY A 378 25.59 16.97 15.85
CA GLY A 378 26.26 18.26 15.75
C GLY A 378 25.35 19.39 15.24
N PHE A 379 25.99 20.44 14.75
CA PHE A 379 25.33 21.67 14.29
C PHE A 379 25.74 22.01 12.87
N ARG A 380 24.90 22.80 12.19
CA ARG A 380 25.19 23.43 10.92
C ARG A 380 24.93 24.94 11.01
N LYS A 381 25.47 25.68 10.08
CA LYS A 381 25.24 27.13 9.96
C LYS A 381 24.11 27.41 8.95
N ILE A 382 23.15 28.24 9.37
CA ILE A 382 22.06 28.71 8.52
C ILE A 382 22.15 30.25 8.36
N PRO A 383 22.07 30.79 7.14
CA PRO A 383 22.15 32.22 6.92
C PRO A 383 20.84 32.93 7.27
N PHE A 384 20.93 33.99 8.03
CA PHE A 384 19.84 34.89 8.35
C PHE A 384 20.06 36.26 7.66
N SER A 385 19.05 36.76 6.98
CA SER A 385 19.09 38.01 6.22
C SER A 385 17.82 38.83 6.41
N ARG A 386 17.78 40.01 5.82
CA ARG A 386 16.63 40.91 5.88
C ARG A 386 15.38 40.31 5.23
N GLU A 387 15.54 39.54 4.14
CA GLU A 387 14.44 38.92 3.42
C GLU A 387 14.47 37.42 3.61
N LEU A 388 13.35 36.87 4.02
CA LEU A 388 13.16 35.44 4.28
C LEU A 388 11.94 34.94 3.51
N TYR A 389 11.90 33.63 3.21
CA TYR A 389 10.68 32.93 2.85
C TYR A 389 10.13 32.21 4.08
N ILE A 390 8.81 32.27 4.26
CA ILE A 390 8.04 31.43 5.21
C ILE A 390 6.90 30.77 4.47
N GLU A 391 6.28 29.75 5.07
CA GLU A 391 5.08 29.14 4.50
C GLU A 391 3.93 30.15 4.49
N ARG A 392 3.21 30.24 3.38
CA ARG A 392 2.03 31.11 3.22
C ARG A 392 0.99 30.83 4.30
N GLU A 393 0.76 29.56 4.65
CA GLU A 393 -0.17 29.17 5.69
C GLU A 393 0.24 29.62 7.10
N ASP A 394 1.48 30.02 7.29
CA ASP A 394 1.99 30.54 8.58
C ASP A 394 1.62 32.00 8.83
N PHE A 395 0.93 32.63 7.90
CA PHE A 395 0.47 34.01 8.04
C PHE A 395 -1.02 34.15 7.73
N LEU A 396 -1.73 34.91 8.59
CA LEU A 396 -3.07 35.42 8.33
C LEU A 396 -3.12 36.90 8.72
N GLU A 397 -3.63 37.75 7.83
CA GLU A 397 -3.78 39.19 8.08
C GLU A 397 -4.80 39.43 9.20
N GLU A 398 -5.98 38.80 9.07
CA GLU A 398 -7.03 38.75 10.09
C GLU A 398 -7.09 37.33 10.69
N ALA A 399 -6.48 37.15 11.85
CA ALA A 399 -6.32 35.85 12.44
C ALA A 399 -7.33 35.59 13.57
N PRO A 400 -8.00 34.40 13.60
CA PRO A 400 -8.85 34.02 14.72
C PRO A 400 -8.05 33.86 16.01
N ALA A 401 -8.72 33.95 17.16
CA ALA A 401 -8.07 33.92 18.48
C ALA A 401 -7.18 32.68 18.74
N LYS A 402 -7.48 31.56 18.11
CA LYS A 402 -6.72 30.30 18.22
C LYS A 402 -5.67 30.10 17.13
N PHE A 403 -5.33 31.13 16.37
CA PHE A 403 -4.25 31.05 15.38
C PHE A 403 -2.90 31.35 16.05
N PHE A 404 -2.10 30.31 16.23
CA PHE A 404 -0.81 30.36 16.91
C PHE A 404 0.37 30.52 15.94
N ARG A 405 0.20 31.39 14.93
CA ARG A 405 1.20 31.72 13.91
C ARG A 405 1.27 33.24 13.72
N LEU A 406 1.98 33.73 12.70
CA LEU A 406 2.19 35.16 12.47
C LEU A 406 0.91 35.85 11.97
N SER A 407 0.60 36.98 12.55
CA SER A 407 -0.41 37.91 12.04
C SER A 407 -0.01 39.35 12.39
N ILE A 408 -0.78 40.34 11.93
CA ILE A 408 -0.55 41.73 12.29
C ILE A 408 -0.58 41.89 13.81
N ASP A 409 0.38 42.64 14.36
CA ASP A 409 0.59 42.89 15.79
C ASP A 409 0.92 41.70 16.67
N LYS A 410 1.07 40.48 16.10
CA LYS A 410 1.45 39.30 16.86
C LYS A 410 2.92 38.91 16.67
N GLU A 411 3.49 38.35 17.74
CA GLU A 411 4.87 37.90 17.76
C GLU A 411 4.94 36.36 17.57
N VAL A 412 5.93 35.96 16.79
CA VAL A 412 6.34 34.55 16.65
C VAL A 412 7.85 34.42 16.68
N ARG A 413 8.37 33.24 16.98
CA ARG A 413 9.79 32.94 16.88
C ARG A 413 10.11 32.36 15.52
N LEU A 414 11.12 32.87 14.87
CA LEU A 414 11.79 32.22 13.77
C LEU A 414 12.73 31.15 14.34
N LYS A 415 12.59 29.90 13.88
CA LYS A 415 13.35 28.76 14.44
C LYS A 415 14.85 29.02 14.39
N ASN A 416 15.56 28.83 15.50
CA ASN A 416 16.98 29.14 15.71
C ASN A 416 17.36 30.61 15.49
N GLY A 417 16.40 31.50 15.25
CA GLY A 417 16.60 32.93 15.00
C GLY A 417 15.91 33.79 16.07
N TYR A 418 15.36 34.88 15.62
CA TYR A 418 14.80 35.94 16.43
C TYR A 418 13.29 35.85 16.59
N ILE A 419 12.73 36.60 17.54
CA ILE A 419 11.31 36.90 17.62
C ILE A 419 11.00 38.01 16.64
N VAL A 420 9.94 37.83 15.83
CA VAL A 420 9.46 38.83 14.88
C VAL A 420 8.01 39.19 15.17
N LYS A 421 7.62 40.43 14.88
CA LYS A 421 6.27 40.98 15.01
C LYS A 421 5.77 41.44 13.64
N GLY A 422 4.61 40.95 13.19
CA GLY A 422 3.98 41.36 11.93
C GLY A 422 3.49 42.81 12.01
N GLU A 423 3.72 43.60 10.96
CA GLU A 423 3.34 45.02 10.92
C GLU A 423 2.36 45.35 9.78
N SER A 424 2.64 44.87 8.57
CA SER A 424 1.84 45.17 7.39
C SER A 424 2.07 44.15 6.29
N VAL A 425 1.26 44.20 5.24
CA VAL A 425 1.37 43.34 4.06
C VAL A 425 1.37 44.16 2.77
N ILE A 426 2.01 43.61 1.74
CA ILE A 426 1.88 44.09 0.36
C ILE A 426 1.10 43.04 -0.42
N LYS A 427 0.09 43.50 -1.18
CA LYS A 427 -0.75 42.66 -2.02
C LYS A 427 -0.58 43.01 -3.49
N ASN A 428 -0.73 42.02 -4.34
CA ASN A 428 -0.80 42.25 -5.78
C ASN A 428 -2.18 42.81 -6.20
N SER A 429 -2.33 43.07 -7.51
CA SER A 429 -3.57 43.64 -8.08
C SER A 429 -4.83 42.79 -7.90
N VAL A 430 -4.69 41.49 -7.56
CA VAL A 430 -5.78 40.56 -7.30
C VAL A 430 -5.97 40.24 -5.81
N GLY A 431 -5.29 41.01 -4.93
CA GLY A 431 -5.47 40.92 -3.48
C GLY A 431 -4.64 39.80 -2.80
N ILE A 432 -3.79 39.10 -3.52
CA ILE A 432 -2.92 38.06 -2.94
C ILE A 432 -1.73 38.72 -2.25
N ILE A 433 -1.43 38.31 -1.01
CA ILE A 433 -0.27 38.75 -0.26
C ILE A 433 1.00 38.27 -0.94
N THR A 434 1.87 39.19 -1.31
CA THR A 434 3.19 38.96 -1.92
C THR A 434 4.33 39.16 -0.95
N GLU A 435 4.19 40.10 0.00
CA GLU A 435 5.17 40.36 1.04
C GLU A 435 4.49 40.64 2.38
N ILE A 436 5.13 40.19 3.45
CA ILE A 436 4.77 40.47 4.83
C ILE A 436 5.91 41.31 5.41
N HIS A 437 5.59 42.46 5.99
CA HIS A 437 6.55 43.32 6.68
C HIS A 437 6.47 43.03 8.19
N ALA A 438 7.64 42.85 8.81
CA ALA A 438 7.76 42.61 10.25
C ALA A 438 8.99 43.32 10.82
N THR A 439 8.99 43.55 12.10
CA THR A 439 10.17 43.96 12.89
C THR A 439 10.70 42.77 13.69
N TYR A 440 12.01 42.75 13.99
CA TYR A 440 12.60 41.77 14.89
C TYR A 440 13.10 42.42 16.16
N ASP A 441 13.09 41.67 17.25
CA ASP A 441 13.66 42.02 18.54
C ASP A 441 15.14 41.58 18.59
N THR A 442 16.06 42.55 18.60
CA THR A 442 17.51 42.34 18.53
C THR A 442 18.07 41.49 19.68
N GLU A 443 17.41 41.52 20.86
CA GLU A 443 17.84 40.81 22.05
C GLU A 443 17.24 39.40 22.14
N SER A 444 16.40 39.00 21.17
CA SER A 444 15.60 37.75 21.24
C SER A 444 16.25 36.56 20.54
N LEU A 445 17.52 36.61 20.14
CA LEU A 445 18.21 35.51 19.47
C LEU A 445 18.12 34.21 20.27
N SER A 446 17.66 33.14 19.62
CA SER A 446 17.55 31.84 20.25
C SER A 446 18.90 31.36 20.80
N GLY A 447 18.90 30.91 22.07
CA GLY A 447 20.11 30.42 22.73
C GLY A 447 21.04 31.52 23.30
N SER A 448 20.71 32.81 23.14
CA SER A 448 21.55 33.93 23.70
C SER A 448 21.51 34.04 25.23
N GLY A 449 20.53 33.43 25.88
CA GLY A 449 20.35 33.46 27.35
C GLY A 449 19.74 34.77 27.87
N THR A 450 19.39 35.73 27.01
CA THR A 450 18.72 36.97 27.39
C THR A 450 17.28 36.71 27.83
N GLU A 451 16.70 37.65 28.61
CA GLU A 451 15.29 37.57 29.00
C GLU A 451 14.36 37.58 27.77
N ALA A 452 14.68 38.41 26.78
CA ALA A 452 13.95 38.49 25.50
C ALA A 452 13.98 37.16 24.74
N SER A 453 15.11 36.43 24.76
CA SER A 453 15.25 35.14 24.11
C SER A 453 14.40 34.02 24.74
N GLN A 454 14.06 34.17 26.01
CA GLN A 454 13.26 33.18 26.78
C GLN A 454 11.76 33.51 26.77
N ARG A 455 11.37 34.67 26.20
CA ARG A 455 9.98 35.12 26.15
C ARG A 455 9.10 34.12 25.37
N LYS A 456 7.95 33.75 25.95
CA LYS A 456 6.94 32.94 25.25
C LYS A 456 6.25 33.77 24.16
N VAL A 457 6.12 33.18 22.98
CA VAL A 457 5.42 33.75 21.82
C VAL A 457 4.37 32.78 21.31
N SER A 458 3.53 33.23 20.37
CA SER A 458 2.40 32.45 19.85
C SER A 458 2.83 31.13 19.18
N GLY A 459 3.97 31.08 18.52
CA GLY A 459 4.46 29.89 17.82
C GLY A 459 5.89 30.05 17.31
N THR A 460 6.39 28.97 16.70
CA THR A 460 7.71 28.97 16.05
C THR A 460 7.53 28.59 14.59
N LEU A 461 8.08 29.42 13.69
CA LEU A 461 8.04 29.22 12.23
C LEU A 461 9.41 28.75 11.72
N HIS A 462 9.43 27.90 10.71
CA HIS A 462 10.60 27.64 9.91
C HIS A 462 10.68 28.66 8.77
N TRP A 463 11.86 28.83 8.21
CA TRP A 463 12.14 29.88 7.24
C TRP A 463 13.40 29.56 6.46
N VAL A 464 13.60 30.19 5.32
CA VAL A 464 14.88 30.20 4.58
C VAL A 464 15.22 31.60 4.12
N SER A 465 16.52 31.95 4.07
CA SER A 465 16.99 33.25 3.58
C SER A 465 16.80 33.35 2.07
N VAL A 466 16.11 34.39 1.58
CA VAL A 466 15.89 34.60 0.14
C VAL A 466 17.20 34.64 -0.65
N ALA A 467 18.22 35.32 -0.11
CA ALA A 467 19.51 35.47 -0.79
C ALA A 467 20.30 34.15 -0.92
N HIS A 468 20.04 33.17 -0.08
CA HIS A 468 20.81 31.93 0.01
C HIS A 468 20.02 30.68 -0.29
N ALA A 469 18.69 30.78 -0.39
CA ALA A 469 17.82 29.65 -0.64
C ALA A 469 18.12 28.99 -1.98
N ILE A 470 18.04 27.68 -2.02
CA ILE A 470 18.18 26.87 -3.22
C ILE A 470 16.79 26.47 -3.66
N GLU A 471 16.46 26.74 -4.92
CA GLU A 471 15.22 26.26 -5.52
C GLU A 471 15.30 24.74 -5.73
N ALA A 472 14.24 24.03 -5.38
CA ALA A 472 14.15 22.58 -5.49
C ALA A 472 12.76 22.14 -5.97
N GLU A 473 12.72 21.10 -6.79
CA GLU A 473 11.50 20.38 -7.09
C GLU A 473 11.15 19.47 -5.91
N VAL A 474 9.94 19.56 -5.42
CA VAL A 474 9.46 18.71 -4.32
C VAL A 474 8.23 17.94 -4.77
N ARG A 475 8.34 16.61 -4.73
CA ARG A 475 7.30 15.67 -5.10
C ARG A 475 6.56 15.21 -3.85
N LEU A 476 5.30 15.57 -3.77
CA LEU A 476 4.42 15.26 -2.66
C LEU A 476 3.58 14.03 -3.07
N TYR A 477 3.90 12.89 -2.49
CA TYR A 477 3.20 11.64 -2.77
C TYR A 477 2.10 11.40 -1.74
N ASP A 478 0.93 11.01 -2.22
CA ASP A 478 -0.17 10.47 -1.45
C ASP A 478 -0.36 8.98 -1.75
N ARG A 479 -1.38 8.32 -1.20
CA ARG A 479 -1.73 6.92 -1.47
C ARG A 479 -2.13 6.74 -2.93
N LEU A 480 -1.64 5.67 -3.55
CA LEU A 480 -1.94 5.40 -4.96
C LEU A 480 -3.40 5.01 -5.17
N PHE A 481 -4.05 4.42 -4.17
CA PHE A 481 -5.44 3.99 -4.23
C PHE A 481 -6.28 4.68 -3.14
N LEU A 482 -7.49 5.10 -3.52
CA LEU A 482 -8.47 5.69 -2.60
C LEU A 482 -9.16 4.61 -1.76
N ASP A 483 -9.40 3.43 -2.34
CA ASP A 483 -10.04 2.31 -1.65
C ASP A 483 -9.04 1.59 -0.73
N GLU A 484 -9.51 1.13 0.41
CA GLU A 484 -8.71 0.41 1.40
C GLU A 484 -8.22 -0.96 0.90
N ALA A 485 -9.06 -1.65 0.11
CA ALA A 485 -8.78 -2.98 -0.43
C ALA A 485 -9.11 -3.06 -1.93
N PRO A 486 -8.37 -2.36 -2.80
CA PRO A 486 -8.71 -2.22 -4.23
C PRO A 486 -8.79 -3.54 -4.98
N ASP A 487 -8.15 -4.59 -4.45
CA ASP A 487 -8.12 -5.94 -5.02
C ASP A 487 -9.33 -6.82 -4.61
N SER A 488 -10.15 -6.39 -3.65
CA SER A 488 -11.21 -7.22 -3.07
C SER A 488 -12.53 -7.21 -3.84
N HIS A 489 -12.70 -6.27 -4.75
CA HIS A 489 -13.93 -6.06 -5.48
C HIS A 489 -14.04 -7.03 -6.67
N LYS A 490 -15.13 -7.83 -6.72
CA LYS A 490 -15.35 -8.81 -7.79
C LYS A 490 -15.85 -8.20 -9.11
N GLU A 491 -16.58 -7.08 -9.02
CA GLU A 491 -17.29 -6.47 -10.14
C GLU A 491 -16.68 -5.15 -10.61
N LYS A 492 -15.65 -4.65 -9.91
CA LYS A 492 -14.96 -3.40 -10.25
C LYS A 492 -13.50 -3.67 -10.56
N ASP A 493 -12.98 -2.99 -11.57
CA ASP A 493 -11.56 -3.03 -11.84
C ASP A 493 -10.81 -2.21 -10.78
N PHE A 494 -9.68 -2.74 -10.30
CA PHE A 494 -8.83 -2.05 -9.30
C PHE A 494 -8.37 -0.66 -9.78
N LEU A 495 -8.30 -0.44 -11.09
CA LEU A 495 -7.94 0.85 -11.70
C LEU A 495 -8.96 1.96 -11.43
N GLU A 496 -10.22 1.61 -11.17
CA GLU A 496 -11.25 2.59 -10.80
C GLU A 496 -10.97 3.29 -9.47
N PHE A 497 -10.12 2.68 -8.64
CA PHE A 497 -9.73 3.21 -7.35
C PHE A 497 -8.39 3.96 -7.35
N VAL A 498 -7.75 4.13 -8.50
CA VAL A 498 -6.51 4.90 -8.61
C VAL A 498 -6.77 6.35 -8.23
N ASN A 499 -5.95 6.86 -7.32
CA ASN A 499 -6.02 8.25 -6.87
C ASN A 499 -5.35 9.17 -7.91
N PRO A 500 -6.10 10.02 -8.62
CA PRO A 500 -5.55 10.94 -9.61
C PRO A 500 -4.60 11.98 -8.99
N ASP A 501 -4.81 12.30 -7.71
CA ASP A 501 -4.04 13.29 -6.95
C ASP A 501 -2.91 12.64 -6.12
N SER A 502 -2.54 11.40 -6.45
CA SER A 502 -1.49 10.65 -5.74
C SER A 502 -0.07 11.26 -5.87
N LEU A 503 0.12 12.21 -6.76
CA LEU A 503 1.36 12.97 -6.95
C LEU A 503 1.06 14.43 -7.24
N SER A 504 1.57 15.31 -6.38
CA SER A 504 1.65 16.74 -6.61
C SER A 504 3.11 17.18 -6.65
N VAL A 505 3.46 18.06 -7.59
CA VAL A 505 4.83 18.59 -7.74
C VAL A 505 4.80 20.07 -7.47
N VAL A 506 5.63 20.52 -6.55
CA VAL A 506 5.77 21.95 -6.19
C VAL A 506 7.21 22.40 -6.31
N THR A 507 7.40 23.69 -6.53
CA THR A 507 8.71 24.33 -6.40
C THR A 507 8.84 24.90 -5.00
N GLY A 508 9.83 24.41 -4.25
CA GLY A 508 10.13 24.88 -2.90
C GLY A 508 11.50 25.55 -2.83
N PHE A 509 11.78 26.15 -1.69
CA PHE A 509 13.07 26.74 -1.37
C PHE A 509 13.66 26.05 -0.14
N VAL A 510 14.90 25.58 -0.26
CA VAL A 510 15.59 24.86 0.80
C VAL A 510 16.83 25.61 1.27
N GLU A 511 17.26 25.35 2.50
CA GLU A 511 18.47 25.96 3.06
C GLU A 511 19.74 25.52 2.30
N PRO A 512 20.80 26.34 2.27
CA PRO A 512 22.00 26.10 1.45
C PRO A 512 22.82 24.88 1.86
N SER A 513 22.65 24.34 3.06
CA SER A 513 23.32 23.10 3.51
C SER A 513 22.97 21.89 2.63
N LEU A 514 21.81 21.94 1.95
CA LEU A 514 21.36 20.87 1.06
C LEU A 514 22.04 20.88 -0.32
N LYS A 515 22.89 21.85 -0.62
CA LYS A 515 23.60 21.94 -1.92
C LYS A 515 24.44 20.68 -2.23
N THR A 516 24.95 20.02 -1.20
CA THR A 516 25.80 18.84 -1.32
C THR A 516 25.06 17.53 -1.06
N ALA A 517 23.74 17.59 -0.94
CA ALA A 517 22.91 16.40 -0.70
C ALA A 517 23.04 15.41 -1.86
N GLN A 518 23.17 14.12 -1.52
CA GLN A 518 23.34 13.03 -2.47
C GLN A 518 22.05 12.23 -2.64
N ASN A 519 21.95 11.49 -3.73
CA ASN A 519 20.84 10.56 -3.94
C ASN A 519 20.64 9.64 -2.72
N GLU A 520 19.40 9.45 -2.33
CA GLU A 520 18.95 8.68 -1.17
C GLU A 520 19.28 9.30 0.20
N ASP A 521 19.90 10.47 0.28
CA ASP A 521 19.98 11.22 1.54
C ASP A 521 18.56 11.54 2.04
N LYS A 522 18.38 11.47 3.36
CA LYS A 522 17.08 11.64 4.00
C LYS A 522 17.12 12.79 4.98
N PHE A 523 16.08 13.62 4.94
CA PHE A 523 15.97 14.81 5.77
C PHE A 523 14.58 14.94 6.37
N GLN A 524 14.50 15.53 7.56
CA GLN A 524 13.26 16.07 8.05
C GLN A 524 13.17 17.55 7.63
N PHE A 525 12.26 17.89 6.72
CA PHE A 525 11.87 19.26 6.52
C PHE A 525 11.02 19.67 7.72
N GLN A 526 11.54 20.59 8.51
CA GLN A 526 10.95 20.94 9.80
C GLN A 526 9.48 21.35 9.64
N ARG A 527 8.61 20.78 10.45
CA ARG A 527 7.16 20.96 10.44
C ARG A 527 6.40 20.36 9.23
N LEU A 528 7.10 19.94 8.17
CA LEU A 528 6.48 19.47 6.91
C LEU A 528 6.46 17.93 6.78
N GLY A 529 7.52 17.25 7.19
CA GLY A 529 7.64 15.80 7.04
C GLY A 529 9.06 15.34 6.78
N TYR A 530 9.16 14.08 6.34
CA TYR A 530 10.42 13.47 5.95
C TYR A 530 10.51 13.38 4.43
N PHE A 531 11.69 13.67 3.90
CA PHE A 531 11.96 13.73 2.47
C PHE A 531 13.27 13.05 2.15
N THR A 532 13.38 12.51 0.95
CA THR A 532 14.61 11.92 0.42
C THR A 532 15.00 12.58 -0.89
N VAL A 533 16.30 12.67 -1.16
CA VAL A 533 16.81 13.14 -2.45
C VAL A 533 16.53 12.08 -3.51
N ASP A 534 15.83 12.45 -4.58
CA ASP A 534 15.53 11.54 -5.70
C ASP A 534 16.72 11.39 -6.64
N LYS A 535 16.82 10.24 -7.29
CA LYS A 535 17.84 9.94 -8.32
C LYS A 535 17.79 10.90 -9.52
N ASP A 536 16.66 11.61 -9.73
CA ASP A 536 16.52 12.60 -10.78
C ASP A 536 17.20 13.96 -10.42
N SER A 537 17.80 14.06 -9.22
CA SER A 537 18.57 15.24 -8.81
C SER A 537 19.86 15.36 -9.61
N SER A 538 20.25 16.61 -9.85
CA SER A 538 21.55 16.97 -10.44
C SER A 538 22.18 18.13 -9.67
N SER A 539 23.41 18.48 -10.00
CA SER A 539 24.08 19.67 -9.43
C SER A 539 23.32 20.99 -9.68
N GLU A 540 22.47 21.04 -10.71
CA GLU A 540 21.70 22.22 -11.10
C GLU A 540 20.27 22.20 -10.60
N ARG A 541 19.72 21.04 -10.29
CA ARG A 541 18.33 20.84 -9.86
C ARG A 541 18.22 19.78 -8.78
N LEU A 542 17.92 20.18 -7.58
CA LEU A 542 17.56 19.25 -6.50
C LEU A 542 16.12 18.78 -6.64
N VAL A 543 15.90 17.51 -6.44
CA VAL A 543 14.58 16.87 -6.45
C VAL A 543 14.40 16.09 -5.16
N PHE A 544 13.35 16.39 -4.42
CA PHE A 544 13.01 15.70 -3.18
C PHE A 544 11.70 14.95 -3.29
N ASN A 545 11.68 13.73 -2.80
CA ASN A 545 10.48 12.92 -2.66
C ASN A 545 10.00 12.96 -1.21
N LYS A 546 8.73 13.29 -0.98
CA LYS A 546 8.12 13.16 0.34
C LYS A 546 7.99 11.68 0.70
N THR A 547 8.67 11.28 1.77
CA THR A 547 8.58 9.91 2.32
C THR A 547 7.30 9.75 3.12
N VAL A 548 7.14 10.54 4.18
CA VAL A 548 5.99 10.46 5.10
C VAL A 548 5.81 11.80 5.84
N GLY A 549 4.60 12.10 6.29
CA GLY A 549 4.31 13.25 7.15
C GLY A 549 4.82 13.03 8.59
N LEU A 550 4.87 14.12 9.38
CA LEU A 550 5.23 14.04 10.81
C LEU A 550 4.16 13.30 11.65
N LYS A 551 2.92 13.34 11.20
CA LYS A 551 1.77 12.64 11.78
C LYS A 551 1.01 11.91 10.70
N ASP A 552 0.10 11.04 11.09
CA ASP A 552 -0.82 10.42 10.15
C ASP A 552 -1.83 11.45 9.64
N ALA A 553 -1.52 12.02 8.47
CA ALA A 553 -2.36 13.04 7.84
C ALA A 553 -3.68 12.47 7.27
N TRP A 554 -3.75 11.17 6.98
CA TRP A 554 -4.96 10.53 6.47
C TRP A 554 -6.02 10.39 7.55
N GLU A 555 -5.63 9.96 8.74
CA GLU A 555 -6.54 9.89 9.88
C GLU A 555 -7.04 11.27 10.28
N GLU A 556 -6.17 12.30 10.26
CA GLU A 556 -6.57 13.69 10.52
C GLU A 556 -7.49 14.24 9.42
N LYS A 557 -7.20 13.93 8.13
CA LYS A 557 -8.03 14.34 6.99
C LYS A 557 -9.40 13.67 7.07
N GLY A 558 -9.46 12.36 7.29
CA GLY A 558 -10.69 11.62 7.48
C GLY A 558 -11.51 12.14 8.66
N LYS A 559 -10.89 12.42 9.82
CA LYS A 559 -11.56 13.02 10.98
C LYS A 559 -12.06 14.44 10.71
N LYS A 560 -11.32 15.26 9.95
CA LYS A 560 -11.76 16.61 9.55
C LYS A 560 -12.97 16.55 8.62
N GLU A 561 -12.94 15.66 7.63
CA GLU A 561 -14.04 15.44 6.69
C GLU A 561 -15.27 14.88 7.41
N GLU A 562 -15.12 13.91 8.30
CA GLU A 562 -16.19 13.37 9.14
C GLU A 562 -16.79 14.45 10.06
N ASN A 563 -15.96 15.28 10.67
CA ASN A 563 -16.41 16.39 11.50
C ASN A 563 -17.14 17.47 10.69
N SER A 564 -16.65 17.79 9.49
CA SER A 564 -17.32 18.72 8.56
C SER A 564 -18.68 18.17 8.14
N LEU A 565 -18.76 16.90 7.78
CA LEU A 565 -20.00 16.23 7.43
C LEU A 565 -20.98 16.17 8.61
N ASN A 566 -20.50 15.84 9.81
CA ASN A 566 -21.33 15.83 11.02
C ASN A 566 -21.84 17.24 11.39
N ASN A 567 -21.07 18.29 11.13
CA ASN A 567 -21.51 19.67 11.32
C ASN A 567 -22.55 20.06 10.27
N SER A 568 -22.39 19.68 9.01
CA SER A 568 -23.38 19.87 7.96
C SER A 568 -24.67 19.12 8.27
N LEU A 569 -24.62 17.90 8.80
CA LEU A 569 -25.79 17.17 9.29
C LEU A 569 -26.50 17.87 10.45
N LYS A 570 -25.76 18.54 11.35
CA LYS A 570 -26.36 19.34 12.43
C LYS A 570 -27.08 20.59 11.92
N GLU A 571 -26.48 21.28 10.94
CA GLU A 571 -27.14 22.46 10.33
C GLU A 571 -28.37 22.05 9.52
N ILE A 572 -28.33 20.94 8.80
CA ILE A 572 -29.50 20.35 8.12
C ILE A 572 -30.61 20.03 9.12
N ASN A 573 -30.27 19.53 10.32
CA ASN A 573 -31.23 19.26 11.38
C ASN A 573 -31.93 20.54 11.89
N LYS A 574 -31.22 21.66 11.98
CA LYS A 574 -31.83 22.96 12.34
C LYS A 574 -32.80 23.41 11.26
N PHE A 575 -32.44 23.21 10.01
CA PHE A 575 -33.16 23.59 8.83
C PHE A 575 -34.51 22.90 8.66
N PHE A 576 -34.59 21.59 8.93
CA PHE A 576 -35.84 20.85 8.87
C PHE A 576 -36.88 21.28 9.95
N LYS A 577 -36.52 22.24 10.81
CA LYS A 577 -37.40 22.87 11.81
C LYS A 577 -37.95 24.24 11.35
N VAL A 578 -37.58 24.71 10.15
CA VAL A 578 -37.95 26.04 9.64
C VAL A 578 -39.11 25.92 8.65
N ASP A 579 -40.11 26.76 8.84
CA ASP A 579 -41.39 26.72 8.11
C ASP A 579 -41.52 27.67 6.91
N SER A 580 -40.45 28.42 6.51
CA SER A 580 -40.53 29.42 5.43
C SER A 580 -39.80 29.02 4.15
N ASP A 581 -40.40 29.30 2.96
CA ASP A 581 -39.83 28.94 1.66
C ASP A 581 -38.57 29.75 1.30
N ALA A 582 -38.38 30.94 1.85
CA ALA A 582 -37.19 31.78 1.60
C ALA A 582 -35.94 31.22 2.28
N GLU A 583 -36.04 30.78 3.53
CA GLU A 583 -34.97 30.15 4.28
C GLU A 583 -34.63 28.76 3.73
N ARG A 584 -35.60 28.06 3.13
CA ARG A 584 -35.39 26.77 2.46
C ARG A 584 -34.43 26.89 1.25
N ASN A 585 -34.58 27.95 0.42
CA ASN A 585 -33.72 28.18 -0.73
C ASN A 585 -32.29 28.52 -0.33
N GLU A 586 -32.07 29.25 0.76
CA GLU A 586 -30.76 29.63 1.26
C GLU A 586 -30.00 28.38 1.74
N VAL A 587 -30.67 27.47 2.44
CA VAL A 587 -30.07 26.24 2.91
C VAL A 587 -29.92 25.20 1.80
N GLU A 588 -30.80 25.18 0.80
CA GLU A 588 -30.59 24.36 -0.38
C GLU A 588 -29.27 24.71 -1.09
N ASN A 589 -28.92 25.99 -1.13
CA ASN A 589 -27.62 26.43 -1.66
C ASN A 589 -26.45 26.09 -0.74
N LEU A 590 -26.55 26.26 0.56
CA LEU A 590 -25.55 25.85 1.53
C LEU A 590 -25.26 24.32 1.50
N ILE A 591 -26.32 23.51 1.31
CA ILE A 591 -26.19 22.08 1.16
C ILE A 591 -25.49 21.71 -0.16
N LYS A 592 -25.83 22.39 -1.26
CA LYS A 592 -25.14 22.19 -2.56
C LYS A 592 -23.65 22.50 -2.47
N GLU A 593 -23.28 23.59 -1.80
CA GLU A 593 -21.88 23.96 -1.55
C GLU A 593 -21.16 22.93 -0.66
N SER A 594 -21.82 22.44 0.38
CA SER A 594 -21.28 21.40 1.26
C SER A 594 -21.09 20.06 0.55
N ILE A 595 -21.99 19.69 -0.37
CA ILE A 595 -21.88 18.48 -1.20
C ILE A 595 -20.71 18.57 -2.17
N GLN A 596 -20.51 19.75 -2.80
CA GLN A 596 -19.37 19.98 -3.69
C GLN A 596 -18.04 19.95 -2.96
N ALA A 597 -18.01 20.26 -1.66
CA ALA A 597 -16.81 20.22 -0.82
C ALA A 597 -16.43 18.82 -0.31
N VAL A 598 -17.33 17.83 -0.42
CA VAL A 598 -17.04 16.44 0.01
C VAL A 598 -16.34 15.70 -1.14
N ALA A 599 -15.02 15.74 -1.13
CA ALA A 599 -14.18 15.11 -2.15
C ALA A 599 -14.10 13.57 -2.03
N ASN A 600 -14.56 12.97 -0.93
CA ASN A 600 -14.41 11.54 -0.67
C ASN A 600 -15.75 10.82 -0.53
N PHE A 601 -16.18 10.22 -1.64
CA PHE A 601 -17.44 9.48 -1.74
C PHE A 601 -17.51 8.26 -0.80
N SER A 602 -16.40 7.53 -0.60
CA SER A 602 -16.36 6.36 0.30
C SER A 602 -16.61 6.74 1.76
N LEU A 603 -16.07 7.88 2.20
CA LEU A 603 -16.31 8.41 3.53
C LEU A 603 -17.76 8.79 3.73
N LEU A 604 -18.38 9.43 2.73
CA LEU A 604 -19.79 9.77 2.74
C LEU A 604 -20.68 8.52 2.85
N GLN A 605 -20.41 7.48 2.07
CA GLN A 605 -21.10 6.19 2.15
C GLN A 605 -20.96 5.56 3.55
N ASN A 606 -19.77 5.54 4.12
CA ASN A 606 -19.53 4.95 5.44
C ASN A 606 -20.26 5.72 6.55
N VAL A 607 -20.24 7.05 6.50
CA VAL A 607 -20.96 7.90 7.46
C VAL A 607 -22.47 7.71 7.31
N LEU A 608 -22.99 7.63 6.09
CA LEU A 608 -24.39 7.37 5.82
C LEU A 608 -24.81 5.97 6.29
N LYS A 609 -24.08 4.91 5.96
CA LYS A 609 -24.34 3.54 6.42
C LYS A 609 -24.32 3.44 7.94
N LYS A 610 -23.37 4.07 8.61
CA LYS A 610 -23.24 4.08 10.08
C LYS A 610 -24.37 4.83 10.78
N ASN A 611 -24.90 5.89 10.17
CA ASN A 611 -25.92 6.76 10.74
C ASN A 611 -27.35 6.46 10.27
N ILE A 612 -27.55 5.80 9.12
CA ILE A 612 -28.85 5.40 8.59
C ILE A 612 -29.62 4.52 9.58
N ALA A 613 -28.95 3.65 10.31
CA ALA A 613 -29.57 2.76 11.29
C ALA A 613 -30.13 3.52 12.53
N ASN A 614 -29.62 4.71 12.84
CA ASN A 614 -29.84 5.37 14.13
C ASN A 614 -30.32 6.83 14.05
N ASN A 615 -30.42 7.47 12.86
CA ASN A 615 -30.67 8.92 12.81
C ASN A 615 -31.52 9.35 11.60
N LYS A 616 -32.71 9.90 11.90
CA LYS A 616 -33.69 10.45 10.95
C LYS A 616 -33.10 11.50 9.99
N SER A 617 -32.13 12.28 10.45
CA SER A 617 -31.48 13.36 9.70
C SER A 617 -30.51 12.86 8.63
N SER A 618 -29.84 11.73 8.87
CA SER A 618 -28.91 11.13 7.89
C SER A 618 -29.68 10.58 6.68
N LEU A 619 -30.89 10.09 6.89
CA LEU A 619 -31.77 9.63 5.82
C LEU A 619 -32.29 10.80 4.96
N LEU A 620 -32.60 11.92 5.60
CA LEU A 620 -33.03 13.15 4.91
C LEU A 620 -31.87 13.69 4.04
N PHE A 621 -30.66 13.67 4.59
CA PHE A 621 -29.47 14.07 3.87
C PHE A 621 -29.17 13.12 2.68
N ALA A 622 -29.26 11.80 2.89
CA ALA A 622 -29.05 10.84 1.81
C ALA A 622 -30.06 11.03 0.66
N ASN A 623 -31.34 11.27 1.02
CA ASN A 623 -32.38 11.54 0.03
C ASN A 623 -32.16 12.86 -0.74
N PHE A 624 -31.67 13.88 -0.04
CA PHE A 624 -31.25 15.14 -0.67
C PHE A 624 -30.06 14.97 -1.61
N MET A 625 -29.08 14.17 -1.21
CA MET A 625 -27.88 13.83 -2.02
C MET A 625 -28.28 13.10 -3.31
N LEU A 626 -29.17 12.12 -3.23
CA LEU A 626 -29.71 11.42 -4.41
C LEU A 626 -30.39 12.36 -5.41
N LYS A 627 -30.98 13.45 -4.94
CA LYS A 627 -31.63 14.47 -5.79
C LYS A 627 -30.60 15.35 -6.52
N HIS A 628 -29.55 15.77 -5.83
CA HIS A 628 -28.67 16.87 -6.27
C HIS A 628 -27.26 16.46 -6.71
N SER A 629 -26.87 15.21 -6.50
CA SER A 629 -25.55 14.73 -6.93
C SER A 629 -25.65 13.82 -8.13
N SER A 630 -24.97 14.17 -9.22
CA SER A 630 -24.76 13.27 -10.37
C SER A 630 -23.78 12.14 -10.07
N GLN A 631 -23.06 12.21 -8.93
CA GLN A 631 -22.06 11.23 -8.49
C GLN A 631 -22.66 10.15 -7.59
N ILE A 632 -23.88 10.33 -7.07
CA ILE A 632 -24.59 9.39 -6.20
C ILE A 632 -25.86 8.91 -6.89
N THR A 633 -25.95 7.62 -7.10
CA THR A 633 -27.11 6.97 -7.68
C THR A 633 -27.70 5.95 -6.71
N PRO A 634 -28.99 5.56 -6.85
CA PRO A 634 -29.55 4.46 -6.06
C PRO A 634 -28.72 3.18 -6.12
N LYS A 635 -27.97 2.94 -7.21
CA LYS A 635 -27.09 1.77 -7.40
C LYS A 635 -25.89 1.76 -6.44
N ASP A 636 -25.54 2.87 -5.83
CA ASP A 636 -24.43 2.98 -4.87
C ASP A 636 -24.81 2.46 -3.47
N PHE A 637 -26.07 2.11 -3.24
CA PHE A 637 -26.58 1.53 -2.01
C PHE A 637 -27.16 0.14 -2.27
N ASP A 638 -27.09 -0.76 -1.28
CA ASP A 638 -27.80 -2.03 -1.34
C ASP A 638 -29.32 -1.83 -1.27
N GLU A 639 -30.08 -2.80 -1.83
CA GLU A 639 -31.54 -2.72 -1.93
C GLU A 639 -32.22 -2.48 -0.58
N GLU A 640 -31.76 -3.11 0.49
CA GLU A 640 -32.31 -2.97 1.83
C GLU A 640 -32.14 -1.54 2.36
N THR A 641 -30.96 -0.97 2.12
CA THR A 641 -30.64 0.42 2.51
C THR A 641 -31.50 1.41 1.74
N ILE A 642 -31.72 1.23 0.44
CA ILE A 642 -32.57 2.08 -0.39
C ILE A 642 -34.03 2.00 0.06
N GLN A 643 -34.56 0.81 0.27
CA GLN A 643 -35.96 0.63 0.75
C GLN A 643 -36.16 1.28 2.12
N LYS A 644 -35.18 1.13 3.04
CA LYS A 644 -35.20 1.81 4.34
C LYS A 644 -35.20 3.33 4.20
N LEU A 645 -34.34 3.86 3.33
CA LEU A 645 -34.23 5.30 3.05
C LEU A 645 -35.58 5.89 2.60
N TYR A 646 -36.20 5.30 1.58
CA TYR A 646 -37.50 5.77 1.08
C TYR A 646 -38.59 5.57 2.09
N THR A 647 -38.71 4.42 2.74
CA THR A 647 -39.73 4.14 3.74
C THR A 647 -39.70 5.13 4.90
N MET A 648 -38.50 5.44 5.43
CA MET A 648 -38.38 6.38 6.54
C MET A 648 -38.61 7.82 6.09
N SER A 649 -38.17 8.21 4.89
CA SER A 649 -38.41 9.54 4.34
C SER A 649 -39.88 9.78 4.08
N LEU A 650 -40.59 8.80 3.55
CA LEU A 650 -42.04 8.86 3.31
C LEU A 650 -42.89 8.86 4.59
N ARG A 651 -42.33 8.37 5.71
CA ARG A 651 -42.95 8.44 7.06
C ARG A 651 -42.57 9.70 7.83
N SER A 652 -41.83 10.62 7.24
CA SER A 652 -41.42 11.85 7.91
C SER A 652 -42.65 12.71 8.26
N GLU A 653 -42.62 13.38 9.40
CA GLU A 653 -43.66 14.38 9.79
C GLU A 653 -43.65 15.60 8.87
N SER A 654 -42.49 15.91 8.25
CA SER A 654 -42.32 17.02 7.32
C SER A 654 -42.88 16.68 5.93
N PRO A 655 -43.91 17.41 5.43
CA PRO A 655 -44.43 17.23 4.07
C PRO A 655 -43.33 17.41 3.01
N PHE A 656 -42.45 18.37 3.21
CA PHE A 656 -41.32 18.64 2.31
C PHE A 656 -40.44 17.41 2.09
N VAL A 657 -40.11 16.70 3.15
CA VAL A 657 -39.29 15.47 3.06
C VAL A 657 -40.03 14.40 2.28
N ARG A 658 -41.34 14.25 2.51
CA ARG A 658 -42.14 13.28 1.77
C ARG A 658 -42.23 13.64 0.30
N ILE A 659 -42.39 14.93 -0.05
CA ILE A 659 -42.39 15.43 -1.43
C ILE A 659 -41.07 15.07 -2.15
N GLU A 660 -39.93 15.33 -1.52
CA GLU A 660 -38.63 15.04 -2.11
C GLU A 660 -38.40 13.53 -2.27
N ALA A 661 -38.81 12.72 -1.31
CA ALA A 661 -38.74 11.27 -1.41
C ALA A 661 -39.56 10.73 -2.60
N ILE A 662 -40.76 11.26 -2.80
CA ILE A 662 -41.63 10.87 -3.92
C ILE A 662 -41.03 11.26 -5.27
N ARG A 663 -40.47 12.47 -5.38
CA ARG A 663 -39.84 12.95 -6.60
C ARG A 663 -38.59 12.13 -6.97
N ASN A 664 -37.83 11.66 -5.98
CA ASN A 664 -36.71 10.77 -6.23
C ASN A 664 -37.19 9.37 -6.63
N LEU A 665 -38.23 8.86 -5.97
CA LEU A 665 -38.80 7.56 -6.27
C LEU A 665 -39.37 7.49 -7.69
N GLN A 666 -39.94 8.58 -8.21
CA GLN A 666 -40.43 8.67 -9.61
C GLN A 666 -39.34 8.42 -10.65
N LYS A 667 -38.09 8.63 -10.29
CA LYS A 667 -36.90 8.39 -11.15
C LYS A 667 -36.29 7.00 -10.94
N ASP A 668 -36.68 6.32 -9.87
CA ASP A 668 -36.15 5.00 -9.47
C ASP A 668 -37.22 3.92 -9.61
N VAL A 669 -37.41 3.45 -10.83
CA VAL A 669 -38.43 2.47 -11.21
C VAL A 669 -38.35 1.18 -10.39
N PHE A 670 -37.13 0.75 -10.01
CA PHE A 670 -36.92 -0.46 -9.24
C PHE A 670 -37.45 -0.33 -7.79
N SER A 671 -37.05 0.73 -7.11
CA SER A 671 -37.53 1.02 -5.75
C SER A 671 -39.03 1.37 -5.73
N LEU A 672 -39.52 1.97 -6.79
CA LEU A 672 -40.96 2.24 -6.97
C LEU A 672 -41.79 0.95 -6.93
N ASN A 673 -41.36 -0.05 -7.70
CA ASN A 673 -42.03 -1.36 -7.75
C ASN A 673 -41.95 -2.11 -6.41
N ALA A 674 -40.80 -2.05 -5.74
CA ALA A 674 -40.57 -2.72 -4.46
C ALA A 674 -41.41 -2.12 -3.32
N LEU A 675 -41.75 -0.82 -3.39
CA LEU A 675 -42.50 -0.10 -2.38
C LEU A 675 -44.00 0.05 -2.73
N GLY A 676 -44.48 -0.56 -3.80
CA GLY A 676 -45.85 -0.36 -4.32
C GLY A 676 -46.97 -0.51 -3.26
N THR A 677 -46.95 -1.60 -2.49
CA THR A 677 -47.95 -1.82 -1.41
C THR A 677 -47.84 -0.77 -0.30
N PHE A 678 -46.64 -0.29 0.02
CA PHE A 678 -46.44 0.75 1.02
C PHE A 678 -46.96 2.10 0.51
N LEU A 679 -46.74 2.42 -0.76
CA LEU A 679 -47.22 3.65 -1.39
C LEU A 679 -48.76 3.70 -1.44
N GLU A 680 -49.43 2.60 -1.75
CA GLU A 680 -50.90 2.51 -1.74
C GLU A 680 -51.49 2.79 -0.35
N ASN A 681 -50.85 2.24 0.70
CA ASN A 681 -51.24 2.52 2.08
C ASN A 681 -50.99 4.01 2.45
N LEU A 682 -49.92 4.59 1.97
CA LEU A 682 -49.59 5.99 2.22
C LEU A 682 -50.57 6.92 1.50
N LYS A 683 -50.99 6.64 0.25
CA LYS A 683 -52.03 7.37 -0.49
C LYS A 683 -53.32 7.46 0.30
N ALA A 684 -53.72 6.38 0.97
CA ALA A 684 -54.97 6.32 1.75
C ALA A 684 -54.90 7.12 3.06
N THR A 685 -53.70 7.33 3.62
CA THR A 685 -53.53 7.93 4.96
C THR A 685 -52.90 9.33 4.94
N GLU A 686 -52.42 9.81 3.80
CA GLU A 686 -51.74 11.10 3.68
C GLU A 686 -52.70 12.27 3.87
N LYS A 687 -52.31 13.26 4.68
CA LYS A 687 -53.10 14.43 5.07
C LYS A 687 -52.68 15.70 4.35
N ASP A 688 -51.47 15.78 3.85
CA ASP A 688 -50.96 16.94 3.13
C ASP A 688 -51.37 16.87 1.66
N GLU A 689 -52.09 17.88 1.18
CA GLU A 689 -52.67 17.89 -0.17
C GLU A 689 -51.62 17.87 -1.28
N LYS A 690 -50.44 18.53 -1.10
CA LYS A 690 -49.36 18.51 -2.09
C LYS A 690 -48.65 17.14 -2.16
N VAL A 691 -48.46 16.49 -1.01
CA VAL A 691 -47.91 15.14 -0.94
C VAL A 691 -48.88 14.15 -1.58
N LYS A 692 -50.18 14.31 -1.31
CA LYS A 692 -51.23 13.45 -1.86
C LYS A 692 -51.32 13.56 -3.38
N GLU A 693 -51.28 14.78 -3.90
CA GLU A 693 -51.26 15.03 -5.36
C GLU A 693 -50.07 14.35 -6.05
N LEU A 694 -48.88 14.46 -5.45
CA LEU A 694 -47.69 13.80 -5.96
C LEU A 694 -47.75 12.26 -5.86
N LEU A 695 -48.30 11.72 -4.77
CA LEU A 695 -48.53 10.28 -4.62
C LEU A 695 -49.50 9.72 -5.66
N LEU A 696 -50.44 10.47 -6.13
CA LEU A 696 -51.37 10.07 -7.19
C LEU A 696 -50.72 10.02 -8.57
N SER A 697 -49.58 10.69 -8.75
CA SER A 697 -48.77 10.67 -9.97
C SER A 697 -47.72 9.56 -10.00
N VAL A 698 -47.58 8.80 -8.94
CA VAL A 698 -46.70 7.67 -8.74
C VAL A 698 -47.51 6.38 -8.68
#